data_bd52aba139d45c84a54e30dc3ac02487
#
_entry.id   bd52aba139d45c84a54e30dc3ac02487
#
_cell.length_a   1.000
_cell.length_b   1.000
_cell.length_c   1.000
_cell.angle_alpha   90.00
_cell.angle_beta   90.00
_cell.angle_gamma   90.00
#
_symmetry.space_group_name_H-M   'P 1'
#
loop_
_entity.id
_entity.type
_entity.pdbx_description
1 polymer ?
#
loop_
_entity_poly.entity_id
_entity_poly.type
_entity_poly.pdbx_seq_one_letter_code
_entity_poly.pdbx_strand_id
1 'polypeptide(L)'
;MRHYRNNDSGVALIVVLMVMLILTTMMLGFYFVTTGEQKVAASDRDNTVAYYGAVGGLEKMSSDLAAFFVSHTSPTPSQIDALTGTTYVPSLPGVTFPAGGYTILYTTAGSGLYSTQGTIQGSGPLQGLQGIITPFTLTVTASGPNNTEVKMTRVVQEVAVPVFQYGIFSDSDLSFFAGPDFNFGGRVATNGNLFLAEDGGTLIINDRATAYQDVIRAQLSNGFVNGTSGRYNTTVDVLTTAGGCPGSVAACRALALTEGSVTGGPGSAVNPNWTTLSVTTYNGFIRNQKTGAKKLNLALALAGASPIALIQRAPVGEDPTSTTGSARFYNQASLRILLSDTQAAFTNLPGIDATKQPYPLAEAGSTGMSTTVQRTNSGGSYYLSPTGSCNPPIAKSPGWAADNDYMFKINTTLLGGYIKIEMQLNATPGTWQDVTKEILSLGISHDVQSGAAPCAANNAILHLEEAKPIPTEGAPNSFAVAGSGNLPNTTYFYVVTALGPWGESLGTEASKATGGSSKKITFNWPAYPLAGVTGYNIYRGTAAGGENRYVSVGVVTTYTDNTLTWPTAGTVPTSTLTTLAATTTATNFVPVNLYDPREGEVRDNTGPTTLTFMGVMNLVEIDVHNLQKWFAGTIGTSGPQALYNSGYIVYVSDRRGNNDGSNNETGEFGYEDTINPSVTLGAPNGVLDAPEDVDGDGVFRTYGAHPYYLNDNLVTDPAGLFDTSPLKGTIQGLTALNAATTRTLTALQGRKNPVVLFRRAVRLEDGTLGNLPPLAAATCTVGASGGFTVAAENPIYIEGDYNASVANGFNDAVGKCHVPSAVIGDAVTLLSNNYNDTSDMANPTTLGGRTASTTWYRTAIVGGKNLSFPQPTWGNLDSGTDGGVHNFLRYIENWGGQTLNYRGSLVSFYIARQATGIYKCCNVVYSPPSRGYNFDIDFQSIAKLPPGTPRFTDVNALSFQQAILPSQ
;
A
#
# COMPACT_ATOMS: atom_id res chain seq x y z
N MET A 1 -29.71 128.00 -1.40
CA MET A 1 -29.80 126.56 -1.22
C MET A 1 -28.61 125.90 -1.92
N ARG A 2 -27.65 125.36 -1.17
CA ARG A 2 -26.48 124.75 -1.72
C ARG A 2 -26.72 123.20 -1.74
N HIS A 3 -26.60 122.63 -2.88
CA HIS A 3 -26.57 121.16 -3.03
C HIS A 3 -25.20 120.62 -2.71
N TYR A 4 -25.16 119.70 -1.74
CA TYR A 4 -24.04 118.87 -1.56
C TYR A 4 -24.11 117.65 -2.51
N ARG A 5 -23.18 117.58 -3.42
CA ARG A 5 -22.98 116.34 -4.18
C ARG A 5 -22.06 115.40 -3.32
N ASN A 6 -22.62 114.31 -2.91
CA ASN A 6 -21.80 113.26 -2.29
C ASN A 6 -21.02 112.50 -3.42
N ASN A 7 -19.73 112.53 -3.25
CA ASN A 7 -18.86 111.74 -4.17
C ASN A 7 -18.72 110.33 -3.60
N ASP A 8 -19.73 109.45 -3.87
CA ASP A 8 -19.75 108.07 -3.47
C ASP A 8 -18.95 107.14 -4.38
N SER A 9 -18.38 107.60 -5.48
CA SER A 9 -17.68 106.79 -6.49
C SER A 9 -16.35 106.25 -6.04
N GLY A 10 -15.70 106.96 -5.04
CA GLY A 10 -14.43 106.42 -4.54
C GLY A 10 -14.55 105.25 -3.52
N VAL A 11 -15.65 105.25 -2.75
CA VAL A 11 -15.94 104.20 -1.79
C VAL A 11 -16.41 102.93 -2.48
N ALA A 12 -17.24 103.04 -3.59
CA ALA A 12 -17.63 101.87 -4.35
C ALA A 12 -16.45 101.17 -4.99
N LEU A 13 -15.46 101.91 -5.49
CA LEU A 13 -14.24 101.30 -6.05
C LEU A 13 -13.42 100.53 -5.04
N ILE A 14 -13.28 101.08 -3.81
CA ILE A 14 -12.55 100.43 -2.70
C ILE A 14 -13.30 99.14 -2.26
N VAL A 15 -14.65 99.19 -2.17
CA VAL A 15 -15.45 98.03 -1.77
C VAL A 15 -15.40 96.96 -2.87
N VAL A 16 -15.41 97.32 -4.13
CA VAL A 16 -15.27 96.40 -5.25
C VAL A 16 -13.87 95.76 -5.25
N LEU A 17 -12.84 96.54 -5.02
CA LEU A 17 -11.46 96.03 -4.87
C LEU A 17 -11.28 95.10 -3.63
N MET A 18 -11.92 95.47 -2.50
CA MET A 18 -11.90 94.55 -1.33
C MET A 18 -12.67 93.28 -1.58
N VAL A 19 -13.83 93.33 -2.19
CA VAL A 19 -14.63 92.17 -2.59
C VAL A 19 -13.87 91.33 -3.59
N MET A 20 -13.18 91.89 -4.56
CA MET A 20 -12.32 91.17 -5.50
C MET A 20 -11.15 90.55 -4.80
N LEU A 21 -10.52 91.21 -3.85
CA LEU A 21 -9.42 90.66 -3.06
C LEU A 21 -9.91 89.51 -2.19
N ILE A 22 -11.08 89.64 -1.54
CA ILE A 22 -11.67 88.56 -0.76
C ILE A 22 -12.02 87.39 -1.63
N LEU A 23 -12.67 87.63 -2.80
CA LEU A 23 -13.02 86.57 -3.72
C LEU A 23 -11.78 85.86 -4.32
N THR A 24 -10.70 86.60 -4.64
CA THR A 24 -9.46 85.98 -5.12
C THR A 24 -8.76 85.19 -4.02
N THR A 25 -8.70 85.68 -2.76
CA THR A 25 -8.16 84.94 -1.64
C THR A 25 -8.98 83.67 -1.31
N MET A 26 -10.33 83.80 -1.38
CA MET A 26 -11.21 82.64 -1.27
C MET A 26 -10.98 81.65 -2.40
N MET A 27 -10.93 82.11 -3.67
CA MET A 27 -10.62 81.23 -4.82
C MET A 27 -9.25 80.58 -4.67
N LEU A 28 -8.23 81.30 -4.23
CA LEU A 28 -6.90 80.68 -3.95
C LEU A 28 -6.96 79.67 -2.82
N GLY A 29 -7.72 79.99 -1.75
CA GLY A 29 -7.93 79.05 -0.64
C GLY A 29 -8.64 77.75 -1.11
N PHE A 30 -9.73 77.89 -1.88
CA PHE A 30 -10.40 76.77 -2.48
C PHE A 30 -9.47 75.98 -3.43
N TYR A 31 -8.68 76.67 -4.24
CA TYR A 31 -7.73 76.05 -5.14
C TYR A 31 -6.66 75.23 -4.36
N PHE A 32 -6.10 75.74 -3.26
CA PHE A 32 -5.13 75.00 -2.42
C PHE A 32 -5.80 73.83 -1.71
N VAL A 33 -7.01 73.99 -1.20
CA VAL A 33 -7.76 72.92 -0.56
C VAL A 33 -8.08 71.80 -1.57
N THR A 34 -8.67 72.14 -2.73
CA THR A 34 -9.01 71.16 -3.75
C THR A 34 -7.81 70.48 -4.38
N THR A 35 -6.70 71.21 -4.61
CA THR A 35 -5.47 70.61 -5.09
C THR A 35 -4.80 69.75 -3.99
N GLY A 36 -4.94 70.14 -2.72
CA GLY A 36 -4.52 69.35 -1.56
C GLY A 36 -5.32 68.03 -1.47
N GLU A 37 -6.65 68.13 -1.52
CA GLU A 37 -7.54 66.95 -1.53
C GLU A 37 -7.29 66.04 -2.72
N GLN A 38 -7.09 66.61 -3.92
CA GLN A 38 -6.74 65.84 -5.13
C GLN A 38 -5.41 65.09 -5.00
N LYS A 39 -4.39 65.74 -4.37
CA LYS A 39 -3.10 65.08 -4.12
C LYS A 39 -3.22 63.96 -3.10
N VAL A 40 -3.98 64.16 -2.02
CA VAL A 40 -4.26 63.15 -1.01
C VAL A 40 -5.02 61.96 -1.65
N ALA A 41 -6.09 62.25 -2.39
CA ALA A 41 -6.88 61.23 -3.07
C ALA A 41 -6.04 60.48 -4.13
N ALA A 42 -5.15 61.19 -4.85
CA ALA A 42 -4.25 60.54 -5.80
C ALA A 42 -3.22 59.64 -5.06
N SER A 43 -2.65 60.10 -3.96
CA SER A 43 -1.73 59.34 -3.12
C SER A 43 -2.41 58.10 -2.51
N ASP A 44 -3.64 58.24 -2.03
CA ASP A 44 -4.41 57.10 -1.50
C ASP A 44 -4.72 56.08 -2.59
N ARG A 45 -5.08 56.51 -3.81
CA ARG A 45 -5.26 55.58 -4.94
C ARG A 45 -3.98 54.87 -5.32
N ASP A 46 -2.86 55.62 -5.38
CA ASP A 46 -1.58 55.04 -5.77
C ASP A 46 -1.06 54.05 -4.70
N ASN A 47 -1.26 54.37 -3.41
CA ASN A 47 -0.99 53.45 -2.31
C ASN A 47 -1.89 52.22 -2.36
N THR A 48 -3.17 52.36 -2.70
CA THR A 48 -4.11 51.25 -2.87
C THR A 48 -3.69 50.35 -4.01
N VAL A 49 -3.22 50.89 -5.15
CA VAL A 49 -2.70 50.10 -6.27
C VAL A 49 -1.45 49.32 -5.85
N ALA A 50 -0.49 49.97 -5.17
CA ALA A 50 0.70 49.28 -4.67
C ALA A 50 0.36 48.22 -3.61
N TYR A 51 -0.60 48.51 -2.72
CA TYR A 51 -1.07 47.54 -1.72
C TYR A 51 -1.67 46.28 -2.35
N TYR A 52 -2.65 46.42 -3.23
CA TYR A 52 -3.23 45.26 -3.89
C TYR A 52 -2.25 44.58 -4.85
N GLY A 53 -1.31 45.31 -5.44
CA GLY A 53 -0.19 44.73 -6.17
C GLY A 53 0.69 43.85 -5.30
N ALA A 54 1.06 44.31 -4.12
CA ALA A 54 1.86 43.53 -3.16
C ALA A 54 1.09 42.32 -2.63
N VAL A 55 -0.21 42.46 -2.34
CA VAL A 55 -1.08 41.34 -1.94
C VAL A 55 -1.19 40.33 -3.06
N GLY A 56 -1.46 40.76 -4.31
CA GLY A 56 -1.54 39.84 -5.45
C GLY A 56 -0.23 39.08 -5.71
N GLY A 57 0.91 39.78 -5.59
CA GLY A 57 2.22 39.15 -5.67
C GLY A 57 2.45 38.10 -4.56
N LEU A 58 2.03 38.44 -3.33
CA LEU A 58 2.17 37.57 -2.18
C LEU A 58 1.26 36.31 -2.27
N GLU A 59 0.03 36.47 -2.77
CA GLU A 59 -0.89 35.36 -3.02
C GLU A 59 -0.32 34.44 -4.10
N LYS A 60 0.19 34.99 -5.20
CA LYS A 60 0.82 34.22 -6.25
C LYS A 60 2.04 33.45 -5.72
N MET A 61 2.94 34.11 -4.98
CA MET A 61 4.11 33.46 -4.40
C MET A 61 3.70 32.33 -3.45
N SER A 62 2.66 32.52 -2.65
CA SER A 62 2.14 31.47 -1.76
C SER A 62 1.57 30.29 -2.56
N SER A 63 0.87 30.57 -3.66
CA SER A 63 0.32 29.55 -4.55
C SER A 63 1.43 28.78 -5.29
N ASP A 64 2.44 29.50 -5.81
CA ASP A 64 3.58 28.89 -6.50
C ASP A 64 4.38 27.98 -5.54
N LEU A 65 4.59 28.42 -4.31
CA LEU A 65 5.26 27.61 -3.28
C LEU A 65 4.44 26.34 -2.95
N ALA A 66 3.13 26.48 -2.79
CA ALA A 66 2.26 25.34 -2.55
C ALA A 66 2.26 24.36 -3.74
N ALA A 67 2.17 24.86 -4.98
CA ALA A 67 2.23 24.06 -6.20
C ALA A 67 3.61 23.35 -6.36
N PHE A 68 4.67 24.00 -5.94
CA PHE A 68 6.02 23.45 -5.98
C PHE A 68 6.17 22.23 -5.06
N PHE A 69 5.64 22.28 -3.85
CA PHE A 69 5.67 21.16 -2.90
C PHE A 69 4.79 19.96 -3.33
N VAL A 70 3.92 20.13 -4.31
CA VAL A 70 3.21 19.00 -4.93
C VAL A 70 4.17 17.99 -5.57
N SER A 71 5.23 18.51 -6.22
CA SER A 71 6.18 17.67 -6.97
C SER A 71 7.55 17.52 -6.31
N HIS A 72 7.79 18.20 -5.20
CA HIS A 72 9.09 18.21 -4.50
C HIS A 72 8.90 18.00 -3.00
N THR A 73 9.06 16.76 -2.55
CA THR A 73 8.92 16.40 -1.12
C THR A 73 10.13 16.76 -0.27
N SER A 74 11.29 16.96 -0.89
CA SER A 74 12.54 17.31 -0.22
C SER A 74 13.38 18.23 -1.12
N PRO A 75 12.89 19.47 -1.35
CA PRO A 75 13.56 20.38 -2.27
C PRO A 75 14.91 20.88 -1.74
N THR A 76 15.81 21.17 -2.66
CA THR A 76 17.07 21.83 -2.35
C THR A 76 16.86 23.34 -2.18
N PRO A 77 17.72 24.03 -1.43
CA PRO A 77 17.72 25.49 -1.35
C PRO A 77 17.65 26.21 -2.69
N SER A 78 18.45 25.78 -3.66
CA SER A 78 18.48 26.37 -5.00
C SER A 78 17.16 26.23 -5.78
N GLN A 79 16.39 25.17 -5.52
CA GLN A 79 15.08 24.99 -6.12
C GLN A 79 14.04 25.95 -5.53
N ILE A 80 14.14 26.27 -4.23
CA ILE A 80 13.30 27.29 -3.59
C ILE A 80 13.66 28.68 -4.13
N ASP A 81 14.95 28.99 -4.25
CA ASP A 81 15.41 30.27 -4.78
C ASP A 81 14.90 30.51 -6.21
N ALA A 82 14.80 29.45 -7.01
CA ALA A 82 14.28 29.56 -8.38
C ALA A 82 12.84 30.11 -8.45
N LEU A 83 12.01 29.94 -7.38
CA LEU A 83 10.66 30.48 -7.32
C LEU A 83 10.60 32.00 -7.19
N THR A 84 11.73 32.66 -6.95
CA THR A 84 11.84 34.13 -6.93
C THR A 84 12.27 34.70 -8.28
N GLY A 85 12.48 33.85 -9.28
CA GLY A 85 12.89 34.26 -10.63
C GLY A 85 11.80 35.03 -11.37
N THR A 86 12.21 35.76 -12.43
CA THR A 86 11.31 36.64 -13.23
C THR A 86 10.09 35.94 -13.81
N THR A 87 10.19 34.64 -14.04
CA THR A 87 9.09 33.81 -14.55
C THR A 87 7.93 33.68 -13.55
N TYR A 88 8.21 33.78 -12.27
CA TYR A 88 7.23 33.65 -11.18
C TYR A 88 6.64 35.01 -10.74
N VAL A 89 7.32 36.10 -11.05
CA VAL A 89 6.82 37.44 -10.72
C VAL A 89 5.60 37.77 -11.59
N PRO A 90 4.45 38.15 -10.99
CA PRO A 90 3.24 38.45 -11.75
C PRO A 90 3.37 39.73 -12.55
N SER A 91 2.73 39.79 -13.70
CA SER A 91 2.54 41.04 -14.48
C SER A 91 1.18 41.65 -14.15
N LEU A 92 1.19 42.79 -13.45
CA LEU A 92 -0.03 43.48 -13.04
C LEU A 92 -0.06 44.91 -13.61
N PRO A 93 -1.21 45.37 -14.15
CA PRO A 93 -1.32 46.72 -14.73
C PRO A 93 -1.01 47.82 -13.68
N GLY A 94 -0.08 48.69 -13.99
CA GLY A 94 0.29 49.82 -13.10
C GLY A 94 1.09 49.44 -11.86
N VAL A 95 1.60 48.20 -11.76
CA VAL A 95 2.42 47.73 -10.68
C VAL A 95 3.74 47.20 -11.19
N THR A 96 4.81 47.54 -10.53
CA THR A 96 6.15 46.97 -10.77
C THR A 96 6.69 46.34 -9.48
N PHE A 97 7.51 45.30 -9.63
CA PHE A 97 8.19 44.62 -8.52
C PHE A 97 9.68 44.95 -8.62
N PRO A 98 10.21 45.80 -7.70
CA PRO A 98 11.61 46.18 -7.76
C PRO A 98 12.56 45.00 -7.56
N ALA A 99 13.79 45.11 -8.04
CA ALA A 99 14.82 44.07 -7.84
C ALA A 99 15.02 43.80 -6.33
N GLY A 100 14.94 42.50 -5.96
CA GLY A 100 14.96 42.08 -4.54
C GLY A 100 13.65 42.29 -3.78
N GLY A 101 12.59 42.79 -4.45
CA GLY A 101 11.25 42.94 -3.87
C GLY A 101 10.38 41.70 -3.89
N TYR A 102 10.87 40.57 -4.43
CA TYR A 102 10.15 39.32 -4.51
C TYR A 102 11.05 38.21 -3.97
N THR A 103 10.92 37.89 -2.67
CA THR A 103 11.87 37.03 -1.94
C THR A 103 11.19 35.98 -1.07
N ILE A 104 11.81 34.82 -0.97
CA ILE A 104 11.48 33.73 -0.05
C ILE A 104 12.67 33.55 0.89
N LEU A 105 12.46 33.77 2.18
CA LEU A 105 13.47 33.55 3.20
C LEU A 105 13.19 32.22 3.90
N TYR A 106 14.21 31.41 4.06
CA TYR A 106 14.21 30.13 4.76
C TYR A 106 15.53 29.89 5.49
N THR A 107 15.58 28.89 6.35
CA THR A 107 16.81 28.45 7.02
C THR A 107 17.30 27.14 6.38
N THR A 108 18.61 26.94 6.35
CA THR A 108 19.23 25.71 5.87
C THR A 108 19.85 24.89 7.01
N ALA A 109 19.86 23.57 6.84
CA ALA A 109 20.58 22.64 7.69
C ALA A 109 21.38 21.67 6.81
N GLY A 110 22.70 21.75 6.90
CA GLY A 110 23.55 21.03 5.93
C GLY A 110 23.29 21.49 4.50
N SER A 111 23.04 20.56 3.60
CA SER A 111 22.71 20.83 2.18
C SER A 111 21.21 21.01 1.91
N GLY A 112 20.36 20.84 2.92
CA GLY A 112 18.90 20.88 2.81
C GLY A 112 18.24 22.05 3.52
N LEU A 113 16.91 22.09 3.46
CA LEU A 113 16.09 23.01 4.22
C LEU A 113 16.04 22.60 5.70
N TYR A 114 16.04 23.60 6.59
CA TYR A 114 15.84 23.36 8.00
C TYR A 114 14.37 23.05 8.28
N SER A 115 14.11 21.86 8.81
CA SER A 115 12.79 21.42 9.23
C SER A 115 12.83 20.99 10.70
N THR A 116 11.75 21.24 11.42
CA THR A 116 11.60 20.86 12.82
C THR A 116 10.40 19.96 13.02
N GLN A 117 10.48 19.07 13.99
CA GLN A 117 9.30 18.35 14.47
C GLN A 117 8.57 19.23 15.49
N GLY A 118 7.25 19.32 15.37
CA GLY A 118 6.47 20.13 16.29
C GLY A 118 4.96 20.05 16.06
N THR A 119 4.24 20.69 16.97
CA THR A 119 2.78 20.81 16.85
C THR A 119 2.45 21.88 15.82
N ILE A 120 1.61 21.52 14.85
CA ILE A 120 1.18 22.43 13.79
C ILE A 120 0.35 23.56 14.38
N GLN A 121 0.79 24.76 14.15
CA GLN A 121 0.15 26.01 14.55
C GLN A 121 -0.76 26.49 13.39
N GLY A 122 -1.56 27.50 13.67
CA GLY A 122 -2.49 28.07 12.70
C GLY A 122 -3.89 27.45 12.78
N SER A 123 -4.81 27.99 12.02
CA SER A 123 -6.20 27.50 11.93
C SER A 123 -6.34 26.51 10.78
N GLY A 124 -6.97 25.36 11.01
CA GLY A 124 -7.23 24.41 9.95
C GLY A 124 -7.35 22.96 10.45
N PRO A 125 -7.58 21.99 9.55
CA PRO A 125 -7.81 20.60 9.92
C PRO A 125 -6.57 19.93 10.54
N LEU A 126 -5.37 20.41 10.23
CA LEU A 126 -4.11 19.86 10.74
C LEU A 126 -3.68 20.47 12.09
N GLN A 127 -4.37 21.51 12.56
CA GLN A 127 -4.05 22.17 13.84
C GLN A 127 -4.00 21.18 15.00
N GLY A 128 -2.91 21.25 15.77
CA GLY A 128 -2.70 20.45 16.97
C GLY A 128 -2.17 19.03 16.69
N LEU A 129 -1.99 18.62 15.42
CA LEU A 129 -1.24 17.43 15.07
C LEU A 129 0.26 17.69 15.09
N GLN A 130 1.03 16.64 15.28
CA GLN A 130 2.48 16.69 15.15
C GLN A 130 2.88 16.56 13.68
N GLY A 131 3.83 17.36 13.25
CA GLY A 131 4.30 17.31 11.87
C GLY A 131 5.77 17.68 11.75
N ILE A 132 6.33 17.45 10.57
CA ILE A 132 7.58 18.05 10.16
C ILE A 132 7.22 19.39 9.57
N ILE A 133 7.81 20.46 10.07
CA ILE A 133 7.49 21.83 9.76
C ILE A 133 8.70 22.50 9.14
N THR A 134 8.55 23.03 7.93
CA THR A 134 9.55 23.82 7.22
C THR A 134 9.03 25.25 7.08
N PRO A 135 9.57 26.22 7.85
CA PRO A 135 9.09 27.60 7.83
C PRO A 135 9.68 28.40 6.69
N PHE A 136 8.85 29.26 6.10
CA PHE A 136 9.23 30.24 5.08
C PHE A 136 8.67 31.61 5.41
N THR A 137 9.43 32.67 5.08
CA THR A 137 8.92 34.03 5.10
C THR A 137 8.90 34.59 3.68
N LEU A 138 7.72 34.81 3.17
CA LEU A 138 7.47 35.36 1.85
C LEU A 138 7.43 36.89 1.99
N THR A 139 8.14 37.58 1.12
CA THR A 139 8.16 39.04 1.11
C THR A 139 7.97 39.55 -0.29
N VAL A 140 7.01 40.46 -0.46
CA VAL A 140 6.74 41.15 -1.73
C VAL A 140 6.70 42.64 -1.49
N THR A 141 7.53 43.36 -2.25
CA THR A 141 7.48 44.80 -2.38
C THR A 141 6.92 45.13 -3.76
N ALA A 142 5.86 45.88 -3.82
CA ALA A 142 5.25 46.36 -5.06
C ALA A 142 5.31 47.88 -5.13
N SER A 143 5.72 48.40 -6.28
CA SER A 143 5.73 49.83 -6.56
C SER A 143 4.57 50.14 -7.52
N GLY A 144 3.72 51.04 -7.06
CA GLY A 144 2.61 51.60 -7.83
C GLY A 144 3.01 52.87 -8.59
N PRO A 145 2.02 53.64 -9.12
CA PRO A 145 2.25 54.91 -9.76
C PRO A 145 2.97 55.87 -8.80
N ASN A 146 3.75 56.79 -9.36
CA ASN A 146 4.52 57.81 -8.60
C ASN A 146 5.50 57.23 -7.55
N ASN A 147 6.02 55.98 -7.81
CA ASN A 147 6.94 55.30 -6.91
C ASN A 147 6.40 55.06 -5.49
N THR A 148 5.10 54.92 -5.35
CA THR A 148 4.49 54.54 -4.08
C THR A 148 4.82 53.05 -3.81
N GLU A 149 5.50 52.74 -2.75
CA GLU A 149 5.91 51.38 -2.44
C GLU A 149 5.17 50.82 -1.23
N VAL A 150 4.70 49.58 -1.37
CA VAL A 150 4.12 48.80 -0.27
C VAL A 150 4.85 47.47 -0.16
N LYS A 151 5.27 47.12 1.03
CA LYS A 151 5.92 45.86 1.37
C LYS A 151 5.00 45.01 2.22
N MET A 152 4.72 43.80 1.74
CA MET A 152 3.90 42.83 2.44
C MET A 152 4.74 41.61 2.78
N THR A 153 4.50 41.04 3.94
CA THR A 153 5.14 39.80 4.40
C THR A 153 4.11 38.81 4.87
N ARG A 154 4.42 37.53 4.60
CA ARG A 154 3.64 36.38 5.09
C ARG A 154 4.58 35.31 5.59
N VAL A 155 4.33 34.83 6.79
CA VAL A 155 4.96 33.60 7.27
C VAL A 155 4.08 32.43 6.87
N VAL A 156 4.67 31.48 6.16
CA VAL A 156 4.03 30.22 5.77
C VAL A 156 4.88 29.05 6.29
N GLN A 157 4.25 27.94 6.50
CA GLN A 157 4.94 26.70 6.83
C GLN A 157 4.46 25.59 5.89
N GLU A 158 5.40 24.88 5.29
CA GLU A 158 5.12 23.57 4.74
C GLU A 158 5.06 22.61 5.91
N VAL A 159 4.05 21.73 5.89
CA VAL A 159 3.83 20.74 6.93
C VAL A 159 3.64 19.37 6.32
N ALA A 160 4.38 18.40 6.84
CA ALA A 160 4.21 16.99 6.50
C ALA A 160 3.66 16.24 7.72
N VAL A 161 2.41 15.82 7.65
CA VAL A 161 1.66 15.20 8.77
C VAL A 161 1.55 13.70 8.57
N PRO A 162 2.09 12.88 9.48
CA PRO A 162 1.94 11.44 9.42
C PRO A 162 0.48 11.00 9.50
N VAL A 163 0.09 10.09 8.59
CA VAL A 163 -1.31 9.65 8.48
C VAL A 163 -1.79 8.90 9.74
N PHE A 164 -0.90 8.17 10.40
CA PHE A 164 -1.28 7.37 11.59
C PHE A 164 -1.57 8.20 12.84
N GLN A 165 -1.44 9.53 12.78
CA GLN A 165 -1.99 10.41 13.81
C GLN A 165 -3.51 10.56 13.75
N TYR A 166 -4.14 10.09 12.68
CA TYR A 166 -5.58 9.89 12.63
C TYR A 166 -5.91 8.51 13.18
N GLY A 167 -6.97 8.43 13.98
CA GLY A 167 -7.52 7.14 14.39
C GLY A 167 -8.06 6.40 13.17
N ILE A 168 -8.85 7.10 12.35
CA ILE A 168 -9.46 6.54 11.14
C ILE A 168 -9.35 7.55 10.00
N PHE A 169 -8.84 7.09 8.86
CA PHE A 169 -8.77 7.89 7.62
C PHE A 169 -9.23 7.09 6.41
N SER A 170 -9.96 7.74 5.50
CA SER A 170 -10.27 7.21 4.17
C SER A 170 -10.06 8.28 3.10
N ASP A 171 -9.37 7.93 1.99
CA ASP A 171 -9.21 8.84 0.84
C ASP A 171 -10.49 8.97 0.00
N SER A 172 -11.44 8.07 0.17
CA SER A 172 -12.77 8.11 -0.43
C SER A 172 -13.84 8.02 0.67
N ASP A 173 -15.09 7.76 0.34
CA ASP A 173 -16.18 7.66 1.32
C ASP A 173 -15.83 6.81 2.53
N LEU A 174 -16.24 7.22 3.71
CA LEU A 174 -16.06 6.50 4.96
C LEU A 174 -17.42 6.20 5.59
N SER A 175 -17.68 4.94 5.87
CA SER A 175 -18.97 4.50 6.41
C SER A 175 -18.80 3.87 7.80
N PHE A 176 -19.72 4.23 8.70
CA PHE A 176 -19.92 3.58 9.98
C PHE A 176 -21.37 3.08 10.03
N PHE A 177 -21.60 1.81 10.28
CA PHE A 177 -22.94 1.22 10.40
C PHE A 177 -22.96 -0.07 11.25
N ALA A 178 -22.08 -0.12 12.24
CA ALA A 178 -21.92 -1.29 13.08
C ALA A 178 -23.17 -1.60 13.91
N GLY A 179 -23.38 -2.87 14.24
CA GLY A 179 -24.38 -3.29 15.21
C GLY A 179 -23.88 -3.26 16.67
N PRO A 180 -22.66 -3.76 17.00
CA PRO A 180 -22.07 -3.59 18.33
C PRO A 180 -21.52 -2.19 18.56
N ASP A 181 -21.45 -1.78 19.84
CA ASP A 181 -20.83 -0.50 20.22
C ASP A 181 -19.47 -0.29 19.55
N PHE A 182 -19.24 0.95 19.09
CA PHE A 182 -18.00 1.33 18.46
C PHE A 182 -17.48 2.66 19.01
N ASN A 183 -16.37 2.60 19.74
CA ASN A 183 -15.65 3.77 20.28
C ASN A 183 -14.15 3.53 20.09
N PHE A 184 -13.58 4.02 18.97
CA PHE A 184 -12.19 3.77 18.63
C PHE A 184 -11.25 4.84 19.19
N GLY A 185 -11.69 6.08 19.23
CA GLY A 185 -10.86 7.24 19.56
C GLY A 185 -9.99 7.73 18.40
N GLY A 186 -9.29 8.84 18.68
CA GLY A 186 -8.50 9.55 17.66
C GLY A 186 -9.36 10.28 16.62
N ARG A 187 -8.71 11.11 15.82
CA ARG A 187 -9.40 11.89 14.78
C ARG A 187 -9.92 10.99 13.67
N VAL A 188 -11.09 11.35 13.17
CA VAL A 188 -11.71 10.71 11.99
C VAL A 188 -11.67 11.69 10.83
N ALA A 189 -11.16 11.26 9.68
CA ALA A 189 -11.16 12.10 8.49
C ALA A 189 -11.44 11.30 7.22
N THR A 190 -12.10 11.94 6.26
CA THR A 190 -12.27 11.38 4.92
C THR A 190 -12.22 12.47 3.85
N ASN A 191 -11.64 12.12 2.71
CA ASN A 191 -11.67 12.96 1.51
C ASN A 191 -12.98 12.82 0.72
N GLY A 192 -13.80 11.82 1.04
CA GLY A 192 -15.13 11.62 0.48
C GLY A 192 -16.26 12.07 1.42
N ASN A 193 -17.37 11.33 1.38
CA ASN A 193 -18.50 11.48 2.27
C ASN A 193 -18.29 10.68 3.56
N LEU A 194 -18.82 11.19 4.66
CA LEU A 194 -18.83 10.51 5.96
C LEU A 194 -20.26 10.03 6.25
N PHE A 195 -20.49 8.74 6.12
CA PHE A 195 -21.75 8.09 6.46
C PHE A 195 -21.72 7.62 7.90
N LEU A 196 -22.68 8.08 8.70
CA LEU A 196 -22.76 7.77 10.13
C LEU A 196 -24.07 7.04 10.42
N ALA A 197 -24.00 5.78 10.76
CA ALA A 197 -25.14 4.95 11.14
C ALA A 197 -24.75 3.93 12.20
N GLU A 198 -25.73 3.43 12.93
CA GLU A 198 -25.56 2.39 13.91
C GLU A 198 -26.87 1.58 14.04
N ASP A 199 -26.75 0.27 14.28
CA ASP A 199 -27.90 -0.65 14.32
C ASP A 199 -27.86 -1.53 15.58
N GLY A 200 -28.35 -1.02 16.66
CA GLY A 200 -28.48 -1.76 17.93
C GLY A 200 -27.53 -1.36 19.04
N GLY A 201 -26.39 -0.76 18.72
CA GLY A 201 -25.39 -0.24 19.64
C GLY A 201 -25.31 1.28 19.66
N THR A 202 -24.14 1.79 20.08
CA THR A 202 -23.76 3.21 20.06
C THR A 202 -22.48 3.41 19.29
N LEU A 203 -22.50 4.32 18.30
CA LEU A 203 -21.31 4.83 17.67
C LEU A 203 -20.85 6.10 18.39
N ILE A 204 -19.64 6.12 18.91
CA ILE A 204 -19.05 7.28 19.57
C ILE A 204 -17.90 7.84 18.74
N ILE A 205 -18.05 9.07 18.27
CA ILE A 205 -17.01 9.85 17.65
C ILE A 205 -16.32 10.70 18.72
N ASN A 206 -15.26 10.17 19.27
CA ASN A 206 -14.59 10.66 20.48
C ASN A 206 -13.46 11.66 20.24
N ASP A 207 -13.37 12.20 19.04
CA ASP A 207 -12.44 13.27 18.63
C ASP A 207 -13.05 13.99 17.41
N ARG A 208 -12.29 14.88 16.78
CA ARG A 208 -12.75 15.61 15.59
C ARG A 208 -13.04 14.66 14.42
N ALA A 209 -14.18 14.87 13.79
CA ALA A 209 -14.58 14.20 12.54
C ALA A 209 -14.66 15.22 11.41
N THR A 210 -13.98 14.92 10.29
CA THR A 210 -13.98 15.80 9.12
C THR A 210 -14.29 15.02 7.85
N ALA A 211 -15.20 15.53 7.02
CA ALA A 211 -15.48 15.05 5.68
C ALA A 211 -15.15 16.15 4.68
N TYR A 212 -14.39 15.86 3.64
CA TYR A 212 -14.21 16.85 2.58
C TYR A 212 -15.50 17.08 1.79
N GLN A 213 -16.31 16.05 1.60
CA GLN A 213 -17.62 16.18 0.96
C GLN A 213 -18.73 16.32 2.03
N ASP A 214 -19.68 15.43 2.07
CA ASP A 214 -20.82 15.55 2.95
C ASP A 214 -20.75 14.67 4.19
N VAL A 215 -21.35 15.14 5.27
CA VAL A 215 -21.66 14.32 6.45
C VAL A 215 -23.09 13.81 6.29
N ILE A 216 -23.25 12.51 6.15
CA ILE A 216 -24.52 11.87 5.82
C ILE A 216 -24.98 11.01 7.00
N ARG A 217 -26.19 11.34 7.51
CA ARG A 217 -26.82 10.60 8.59
C ARG A 217 -28.08 9.87 8.13
N ALA A 218 -28.67 10.32 7.01
CA ALA A 218 -29.97 9.88 6.54
C ALA A 218 -29.97 8.52 5.83
N GLN A 219 -28.82 8.07 5.34
CA GLN A 219 -28.74 6.80 4.59
C GLN A 219 -27.35 6.14 4.69
N LEU A 220 -27.28 4.85 4.35
CA LEU A 220 -26.03 4.12 4.13
C LEU A 220 -25.41 4.46 2.76
N SER A 221 -24.17 4.05 2.55
CA SER A 221 -23.42 4.29 1.29
C SER A 221 -24.03 3.58 0.07
N ASN A 222 -24.85 2.55 0.27
CA ASN A 222 -25.59 1.85 -0.79
C ASN A 222 -26.99 2.47 -1.08
N GLY A 223 -27.35 3.57 -0.42
CA GLY A 223 -28.61 4.26 -0.62
C GLY A 223 -29.76 3.77 0.28
N PHE A 224 -29.53 2.80 1.16
CA PHE A 224 -30.56 2.41 2.13
C PHE A 224 -30.87 3.56 3.09
N VAL A 225 -32.16 3.92 3.22
CA VAL A 225 -32.60 5.03 4.08
C VAL A 225 -32.62 4.60 5.54
N ASN A 226 -31.81 5.21 6.38
CA ASN A 226 -31.73 4.94 7.81
C ASN A 226 -33.05 5.24 8.52
N GLY A 227 -33.42 4.40 9.48
CA GLY A 227 -34.70 4.46 10.17
C GLY A 227 -35.81 3.66 9.47
N THR A 228 -35.64 3.26 8.22
CA THR A 228 -36.59 2.40 7.53
C THR A 228 -36.67 1.05 8.25
N SER A 229 -37.87 0.60 8.57
CA SER A 229 -38.09 -0.64 9.33
C SER A 229 -37.37 -0.68 10.70
N GLY A 230 -37.06 0.47 11.28
CA GLY A 230 -36.37 0.57 12.56
C GLY A 230 -34.89 0.23 12.53
N ARG A 231 -34.26 0.16 11.36
CA ARG A 231 -32.85 -0.21 11.21
C ARG A 231 -31.96 1.03 11.03
N TYR A 232 -30.71 0.94 11.48
CA TYR A 232 -29.68 1.98 11.35
C TYR A 232 -30.05 3.36 11.90
N ASN A 233 -30.88 3.37 12.98
CA ASN A 233 -31.39 4.58 13.61
C ASN A 233 -30.98 4.76 15.08
N THR A 234 -30.10 3.91 15.58
CA THR A 234 -29.63 4.01 16.95
C THR A 234 -28.59 5.14 17.13
N THR A 235 -28.02 5.26 18.31
CA THR A 235 -27.27 6.43 18.75
C THR A 235 -25.97 6.59 18.02
N VAL A 236 -25.73 7.81 17.51
CA VAL A 236 -24.43 8.28 17.04
C VAL A 236 -24.06 9.50 17.85
N ASP A 237 -23.16 9.36 18.79
CA ASP A 237 -22.67 10.43 19.65
C ASP A 237 -21.44 11.10 19.07
N VAL A 238 -21.45 12.42 19.01
CA VAL A 238 -20.35 13.25 18.54
C VAL A 238 -19.89 14.15 19.67
N LEU A 239 -18.60 14.31 19.82
CA LEU A 239 -17.98 15.17 20.82
C LEU A 239 -18.43 16.63 20.64
N THR A 240 -18.67 17.33 21.75
CA THR A 240 -19.00 18.77 21.77
C THR A 240 -17.95 19.61 22.50
N THR A 241 -17.18 18.99 23.40
CA THR A 241 -16.10 19.65 24.16
C THR A 241 -14.88 18.75 24.26
N ALA A 242 -13.70 19.31 24.33
CA ALA A 242 -12.46 18.54 24.51
C ALA A 242 -12.49 17.76 25.85
N GLY A 243 -12.00 16.53 25.84
CA GLY A 243 -11.92 15.70 27.04
C GLY A 243 -12.54 14.31 26.91
N GLY A 244 -13.15 14.02 25.77
CA GLY A 244 -13.68 12.70 25.44
C GLY A 244 -15.14 12.47 25.89
N CYS A 245 -15.72 11.42 25.31
CA CYS A 245 -17.04 10.90 25.68
C CYS A 245 -16.88 9.58 26.46
N PRO A 246 -16.52 9.57 27.71
CA PRO A 246 -16.50 8.36 28.50
C PRO A 246 -17.83 8.17 29.18
N GLY A 247 -18.75 7.45 28.59
CA GLY A 247 -19.96 6.95 29.28
C GLY A 247 -20.87 7.96 30.04
N SER A 248 -20.52 9.25 30.00
CA SER A 248 -21.33 10.32 30.55
C SER A 248 -21.61 11.39 29.49
N VAL A 249 -22.86 11.61 29.28
CA VAL A 249 -23.51 12.43 28.26
C VAL A 249 -23.12 13.92 28.23
N ALA A 250 -22.26 14.41 29.15
CA ALA A 250 -22.00 15.84 29.31
C ALA A 250 -21.06 16.45 28.21
N ALA A 251 -20.22 15.64 27.58
CA ALA A 251 -19.28 16.12 26.54
C ALA A 251 -19.66 15.70 25.11
N CYS A 252 -20.71 14.91 24.95
CA CYS A 252 -21.18 14.40 23.69
C CYS A 252 -22.65 14.66 23.48
N ARG A 253 -23.04 14.77 22.23
CA ARG A 253 -24.41 14.95 21.81
C ARG A 253 -24.77 14.00 20.69
N ALA A 254 -25.91 13.36 20.78
CA ALA A 254 -26.44 12.51 19.71
C ALA A 254 -26.73 13.33 18.45
N LEU A 255 -26.24 12.83 17.31
CA LEU A 255 -26.51 13.39 15.98
C LEU A 255 -27.78 12.74 15.43
N ALA A 256 -28.86 13.52 15.35
CA ALA A 256 -30.14 13.05 14.84
C ALA A 256 -30.07 12.68 13.35
N LEU A 257 -30.99 11.84 12.87
CA LEU A 257 -31.05 11.40 11.46
C LEU A 257 -31.16 12.57 10.46
N THR A 258 -31.72 13.69 10.91
CA THR A 258 -31.93 14.91 10.11
C THR A 258 -30.79 15.93 10.24
N GLU A 259 -29.76 15.64 11.01
CA GLU A 259 -28.67 16.58 11.33
C GLU A 259 -27.41 16.38 10.50
N GLY A 260 -27.46 15.65 9.39
CA GLY A 260 -26.38 15.59 8.40
C GLY A 260 -26.16 16.94 7.68
N SER A 261 -25.09 17.06 6.93
CA SER A 261 -24.82 18.25 6.09
C SER A 261 -25.79 18.38 4.94
N VAL A 262 -26.41 17.29 4.55
CA VAL A 262 -27.45 17.17 3.51
C VAL A 262 -28.65 16.42 4.06
N THR A 263 -29.80 16.60 3.44
CA THR A 263 -31.09 16.05 3.91
C THR A 263 -31.30 14.58 3.54
N GLY A 264 -30.50 14.03 2.67
CA GLY A 264 -30.55 12.66 2.18
C GLY A 264 -29.15 12.11 1.92
N GLY A 265 -28.93 11.49 0.77
CA GLY A 265 -27.65 10.99 0.34
C GLY A 265 -26.76 12.04 -0.34
N PRO A 266 -25.61 11.61 -0.88
CA PRO A 266 -24.69 12.49 -1.59
C PRO A 266 -25.40 13.29 -2.68
N GLY A 267 -25.13 14.60 -2.74
CA GLY A 267 -25.75 15.50 -3.72
C GLY A 267 -27.20 15.87 -3.48
N SER A 268 -27.82 15.43 -2.37
CA SER A 268 -29.16 15.90 -1.97
C SER A 268 -29.12 17.34 -1.46
N ALA A 269 -30.32 17.91 -1.15
CA ALA A 269 -30.42 19.29 -0.68
C ALA A 269 -29.62 19.53 0.59
N VAL A 270 -28.92 20.67 0.63
CA VAL A 270 -28.13 21.08 1.79
C VAL A 270 -29.04 21.30 3.01
N ASN A 271 -28.63 20.80 4.16
CA ASN A 271 -29.31 21.11 5.41
C ASN A 271 -29.05 22.58 5.78
N PRO A 272 -30.09 23.44 5.84
CA PRO A 272 -29.94 24.87 6.12
C PRO A 272 -29.35 25.14 7.52
N ASN A 273 -29.50 24.21 8.46
CA ASN A 273 -29.01 24.35 9.84
C ASN A 273 -27.56 23.83 10.00
N TRP A 274 -26.95 23.26 8.94
CA TRP A 274 -25.68 22.56 9.07
C TRP A 274 -24.55 23.43 9.64
N THR A 275 -24.42 24.68 9.19
CA THR A 275 -23.37 25.56 9.69
C THR A 275 -23.51 25.79 11.19
N THR A 276 -24.72 26.03 11.68
CA THR A 276 -24.99 26.22 13.12
C THR A 276 -24.73 24.94 13.89
N LEU A 277 -25.16 23.79 13.36
CA LEU A 277 -24.90 22.48 13.96
C LEU A 277 -23.41 22.23 14.09
N SER A 278 -22.69 22.30 12.97
CA SER A 278 -21.25 21.99 12.92
C SER A 278 -20.40 22.92 13.78
N VAL A 279 -20.58 24.24 13.64
CA VAL A 279 -19.70 25.24 14.25
C VAL A 279 -20.10 25.58 15.67
N THR A 280 -21.41 25.72 15.94
CA THR A 280 -21.91 26.15 17.25
C THR A 280 -22.34 24.97 18.13
N THR A 281 -23.20 24.09 17.63
CA THR A 281 -23.77 23.00 18.46
C THR A 281 -22.71 21.95 18.78
N TYR A 282 -21.92 21.53 17.76
CA TYR A 282 -20.83 20.59 17.93
C TYR A 282 -19.46 21.24 18.11
N ASN A 283 -19.41 22.58 18.28
CA ASN A 283 -18.19 23.35 18.54
C ASN A 283 -17.05 23.02 17.56
N GLY A 284 -17.38 22.71 16.29
CA GLY A 284 -16.42 22.35 15.26
C GLY A 284 -15.80 20.95 15.39
N PHE A 285 -16.34 20.08 16.24
CA PHE A 285 -15.88 18.69 16.32
C PHE A 285 -16.38 17.83 15.16
N ILE A 286 -17.44 18.22 14.47
CA ILE A 286 -17.84 17.62 13.19
C ILE A 286 -17.91 18.69 12.11
N ARG A 287 -17.22 18.47 10.98
CA ARG A 287 -17.11 19.47 9.91
C ARG A 287 -17.16 18.82 8.53
N ASN A 288 -17.63 19.60 7.56
CA ASN A 288 -17.41 19.31 6.13
C ASN A 288 -16.71 20.50 5.46
N GLN A 289 -16.51 20.45 4.13
CA GLN A 289 -15.85 21.53 3.38
C GLN A 289 -16.49 22.89 3.64
N LYS A 290 -17.83 22.98 3.71
CA LYS A 290 -18.55 24.23 3.97
C LYS A 290 -18.30 24.83 5.36
N THR A 291 -17.84 24.03 6.30
CA THR A 291 -17.55 24.45 7.67
C THR A 291 -16.06 24.34 8.02
N GLY A 292 -15.17 24.25 7.00
CA GLY A 292 -13.73 24.39 7.13
C GLY A 292 -12.92 23.10 7.06
N ALA A 293 -13.50 21.96 6.66
CA ALA A 293 -12.71 20.79 6.32
C ALA A 293 -11.95 21.00 5.00
N LYS A 294 -10.74 20.51 4.91
CA LYS A 294 -9.91 20.50 3.69
C LYS A 294 -9.62 19.07 3.27
N LYS A 295 -9.36 18.88 1.98
CA LYS A 295 -8.86 17.61 1.45
C LYS A 295 -7.45 17.38 1.97
N LEU A 296 -7.18 16.14 2.39
CA LEU A 296 -5.87 15.69 2.85
C LEU A 296 -5.22 14.88 1.74
N ASN A 297 -4.10 15.35 1.22
CA ASN A 297 -3.47 14.74 0.06
C ASN A 297 -2.10 14.18 0.41
N LEU A 298 -1.83 12.97 -0.07
CA LEU A 298 -0.48 12.42 -0.15
C LEU A 298 0.30 13.14 -1.25
N ALA A 299 1.60 13.34 -1.08
CA ALA A 299 2.45 13.98 -2.07
C ALA A 299 2.37 13.29 -3.44
N LEU A 300 2.39 11.95 -3.47
CA LEU A 300 2.26 11.18 -4.72
C LEU A 300 0.92 11.41 -5.44
N ALA A 301 -0.19 11.58 -4.67
CA ALA A 301 -1.51 11.86 -5.25
C ALA A 301 -1.56 13.27 -5.84
N LEU A 302 -0.91 14.24 -5.19
CA LEU A 302 -0.73 15.59 -5.75
C LEU A 302 0.11 15.57 -7.03
N ALA A 303 1.11 14.67 -7.13
CA ALA A 303 1.90 14.45 -8.34
C ALA A 303 1.14 13.67 -9.44
N GLY A 304 -0.13 13.34 -9.24
CA GLY A 304 -0.99 12.68 -10.22
C GLY A 304 -0.96 11.15 -10.19
N ALA A 305 -0.24 10.53 -9.26
CA ALA A 305 -0.25 9.09 -9.10
C ALA A 305 -1.42 8.62 -8.23
N SER A 306 -1.96 7.44 -8.52
CA SER A 306 -2.96 6.83 -7.63
C SER A 306 -2.32 6.39 -6.31
N PRO A 307 -2.99 6.56 -5.15
CA PRO A 307 -2.46 6.14 -3.85
C PRO A 307 -2.10 4.66 -3.74
N ILE A 308 -2.71 3.77 -4.53
CA ILE A 308 -2.34 2.35 -4.56
C ILE A 308 -0.90 2.13 -5.03
N ALA A 309 -0.31 3.10 -5.73
CA ALA A 309 1.10 3.06 -6.10
C ALA A 309 2.04 2.87 -4.90
N LEU A 310 1.62 3.24 -3.69
CA LEU A 310 2.38 2.98 -2.46
C LEU A 310 2.78 1.52 -2.32
N ILE A 311 1.85 0.61 -2.61
CA ILE A 311 2.04 -0.84 -2.43
C ILE A 311 2.40 -1.58 -3.71
N GLN A 312 2.24 -0.97 -4.87
CA GLN A 312 2.55 -1.63 -6.14
C GLN A 312 4.06 -1.75 -6.37
N ARG A 313 4.47 -2.86 -6.99
CA ARG A 313 5.84 -3.02 -7.51
C ARG A 313 6.14 -1.87 -8.47
N ALA A 314 7.33 -1.29 -8.36
CA ALA A 314 7.75 -0.24 -9.26
C ALA A 314 7.76 -0.73 -10.72
N PRO A 315 7.15 0.00 -11.66
CA PRO A 315 7.21 -0.34 -13.06
C PRO A 315 8.62 -0.16 -13.63
N VAL A 316 8.90 -0.88 -14.70
CA VAL A 316 10.19 -0.77 -15.41
C VAL A 316 10.42 0.67 -15.84
N GLY A 317 11.61 1.19 -15.53
CA GLY A 317 12.03 2.55 -15.93
C GLY A 317 11.52 3.67 -15.01
N GLU A 318 10.79 3.37 -13.94
CA GLU A 318 10.43 4.40 -12.95
C GLU A 318 11.69 4.89 -12.22
N ASP A 319 11.83 6.21 -12.11
CA ASP A 319 12.88 6.81 -11.30
C ASP A 319 12.54 6.65 -9.81
N PRO A 320 13.35 5.90 -9.02
CA PRO A 320 13.11 5.71 -7.60
C PRO A 320 13.21 7.00 -6.78
N THR A 321 13.80 8.07 -7.32
CA THR A 321 13.93 9.38 -6.65
C THR A 321 12.76 10.33 -6.97
N SER A 322 11.93 9.99 -7.94
CA SER A 322 10.71 10.76 -8.22
C SER A 322 9.76 10.76 -7.02
N THR A 323 8.81 11.68 -6.99
CA THR A 323 7.81 11.76 -5.92
C THR A 323 7.03 10.45 -5.75
N THR A 324 6.65 9.81 -6.85
CA THR A 324 5.97 8.51 -6.83
C THR A 324 6.93 7.39 -6.47
N GLY A 325 8.09 7.32 -7.13
CA GLY A 325 9.07 6.26 -6.89
C GLY A 325 9.57 6.23 -5.45
N SER A 326 9.88 7.40 -4.87
CA SER A 326 10.33 7.50 -3.48
C SER A 326 9.23 7.18 -2.46
N ALA A 327 7.96 7.32 -2.84
CA ALA A 327 6.83 6.97 -1.98
C ALA A 327 6.52 5.47 -1.97
N ARG A 328 6.93 4.70 -3.01
CA ARG A 328 6.67 3.25 -3.06
C ARG A 328 7.41 2.49 -1.98
N PHE A 329 6.73 1.61 -1.28
CA PHE A 329 7.36 0.70 -0.33
C PHE A 329 8.36 -0.24 -1.01
N TYR A 330 8.18 -0.55 -2.29
CA TYR A 330 9.14 -1.26 -3.12
C TYR A 330 10.55 -0.66 -3.07
N ASN A 331 10.67 0.68 -3.11
CA ASN A 331 11.96 1.38 -3.07
C ASN A 331 12.41 1.73 -1.64
N GLN A 332 11.50 1.82 -0.68
CA GLN A 332 11.80 2.11 0.72
C GLN A 332 12.20 0.87 1.53
N ALA A 333 11.96 -0.32 1.00
CA ALA A 333 12.11 -1.56 1.74
C ALA A 333 13.57 -1.83 2.17
N SER A 334 13.72 -2.34 3.37
CA SER A 334 14.98 -2.96 3.85
C SER A 334 15.19 -4.33 3.21
N LEU A 335 14.09 -5.07 3.04
CA LEU A 335 14.02 -6.37 2.40
C LEU A 335 12.82 -6.41 1.46
N ARG A 336 12.99 -6.85 0.23
CA ARG A 336 11.89 -7.08 -0.69
C ARG A 336 11.87 -8.51 -1.20
N ILE A 337 10.69 -9.10 -1.22
CA ILE A 337 10.41 -10.46 -1.64
C ILE A 337 9.54 -10.39 -2.88
N LEU A 338 10.08 -10.76 -4.02
CA LEU A 338 9.44 -10.63 -5.31
C LEU A 338 9.21 -12.01 -5.91
N LEU A 339 7.99 -12.30 -6.35
CA LEU A 339 7.63 -13.53 -7.05
C LEU A 339 6.98 -13.17 -8.39
N SER A 340 7.23 -13.99 -9.40
CA SER A 340 6.64 -13.86 -10.74
C SER A 340 6.72 -15.19 -11.49
N ASP A 341 5.97 -15.33 -12.57
CA ASP A 341 5.92 -16.57 -13.37
C ASP A 341 7.20 -16.81 -14.18
N THR A 342 7.88 -15.76 -14.59
CA THR A 342 9.05 -15.84 -15.47
C THR A 342 10.24 -15.08 -14.94
N GLN A 343 11.45 -15.48 -15.33
CA GLN A 343 12.67 -14.74 -15.04
C GLN A 343 12.67 -13.32 -15.65
N ALA A 344 12.05 -13.18 -16.83
CA ALA A 344 11.97 -11.92 -17.53
C ALA A 344 11.24 -10.85 -16.72
N ALA A 345 10.31 -11.24 -15.86
CA ALA A 345 9.55 -10.38 -14.97
C ALA A 345 10.40 -9.58 -13.96
N PHE A 346 11.64 -9.99 -13.76
CA PHE A 346 12.57 -9.28 -12.87
C PHE A 346 13.54 -8.38 -13.63
N THR A 347 13.57 -8.48 -14.96
CA THR A 347 14.52 -7.73 -15.79
C THR A 347 14.18 -6.25 -15.82
N ASN A 348 15.20 -5.41 -15.64
CA ASN A 348 15.07 -3.94 -15.67
C ASN A 348 14.15 -3.30 -14.61
N LEU A 349 13.77 -4.03 -13.57
CA LEU A 349 13.08 -3.43 -12.43
C LEU A 349 14.01 -2.40 -11.73
N PRO A 350 13.45 -1.29 -11.21
CA PRO A 350 14.26 -0.29 -10.52
C PRO A 350 15.08 -0.89 -9.37
N GLY A 351 16.38 -0.64 -9.37
CA GLY A 351 17.31 -1.07 -8.33
C GLY A 351 17.57 -2.58 -8.26
N ILE A 352 17.08 -3.39 -9.21
CA ILE A 352 17.28 -4.85 -9.18
C ILE A 352 18.78 -5.22 -9.24
N ASP A 353 19.21 -6.17 -8.40
CA ASP A 353 20.53 -6.79 -8.56
C ASP A 353 20.52 -7.73 -9.79
N ALA A 354 20.88 -7.21 -10.93
CA ALA A 354 20.94 -7.97 -12.20
C ALA A 354 22.08 -9.00 -12.24
N THR A 355 22.99 -9.01 -11.26
CA THR A 355 24.12 -9.95 -11.24
C THR A 355 23.67 -11.37 -10.81
N LYS A 356 22.52 -11.48 -10.18
CA LYS A 356 21.93 -12.74 -9.73
C LYS A 356 20.59 -12.97 -10.41
N GLN A 357 20.39 -14.21 -10.85
CA GLN A 357 19.12 -14.63 -11.41
C GLN A 357 18.11 -14.98 -10.32
N PRO A 358 16.80 -14.78 -10.56
CA PRO A 358 15.78 -15.25 -9.64
C PRO A 358 15.80 -16.77 -9.52
N TYR A 359 15.43 -17.25 -8.36
CA TYR A 359 15.42 -18.66 -8.04
C TYR A 359 14.11 -19.34 -8.49
N PRO A 360 14.16 -20.48 -9.20
CA PRO A 360 12.95 -21.18 -9.61
C PRO A 360 12.27 -21.85 -8.41
N LEU A 361 10.96 -21.71 -8.34
CA LEU A 361 10.11 -22.43 -7.41
C LEU A 361 9.69 -23.79 -7.97
N ALA A 362 9.22 -24.66 -7.10
CA ALA A 362 8.76 -25.97 -7.50
C ALA A 362 7.49 -25.86 -8.36
N GLU A 363 7.53 -26.51 -9.51
CA GLU A 363 6.33 -26.72 -10.32
C GLU A 363 5.73 -28.07 -9.96
N ALA A 364 4.42 -28.14 -9.81
CA ALA A 364 3.74 -29.40 -9.75
C ALA A 364 3.98 -30.15 -11.07
N GLY A 365 4.39 -31.42 -10.98
CA GLY A 365 4.77 -32.21 -12.14
C GLY A 365 6.25 -32.30 -12.45
N SER A 366 7.12 -31.60 -11.69
CA SER A 366 8.57 -31.78 -11.81
C SER A 366 9.01 -33.14 -11.22
N THR A 367 10.02 -33.74 -11.83
CA THR A 367 10.53 -35.08 -11.46
C THR A 367 10.94 -35.10 -9.98
N GLY A 368 10.36 -36.00 -9.19
CA GLY A 368 10.62 -36.15 -7.76
C GLY A 368 9.62 -35.46 -6.84
N MET A 369 8.71 -34.67 -7.36
CA MET A 369 7.57 -34.14 -6.62
C MET A 369 6.32 -34.96 -6.94
N SER A 370 5.49 -35.22 -5.93
CA SER A 370 4.23 -35.91 -6.19
C SER A 370 3.35 -35.05 -7.09
N THR A 371 3.17 -35.49 -8.30
CA THR A 371 2.45 -34.79 -9.37
C THR A 371 0.94 -34.80 -9.19
N THR A 372 0.45 -35.50 -8.21
CA THR A 372 -0.98 -35.68 -8.01
C THR A 372 -1.48 -34.84 -6.86
N VAL A 373 -1.92 -33.65 -7.21
CA VAL A 373 -3.04 -33.07 -6.48
C VAL A 373 -4.21 -34.05 -6.71
N GLN A 374 -4.39 -34.99 -5.79
CA GLN A 374 -5.40 -36.02 -5.93
C GLN A 374 -6.77 -35.44 -5.61
N ARG A 375 -7.66 -35.57 -6.55
CA ARG A 375 -9.08 -35.44 -6.31
C ARG A 375 -9.57 -36.74 -5.67
N THR A 376 -9.78 -36.69 -4.35
CA THR A 376 -10.40 -37.82 -3.66
C THR A 376 -11.87 -37.52 -3.37
N ASN A 377 -12.72 -38.49 -3.62
CA ASN A 377 -14.11 -38.42 -3.21
C ASN A 377 -14.27 -39.22 -1.91
N SER A 378 -14.51 -38.53 -0.79
CA SER A 378 -14.85 -39.16 0.46
C SER A 378 -16.20 -38.62 0.93
N GLY A 379 -17.21 -39.48 0.93
CA GLY A 379 -18.55 -39.11 1.41
C GLY A 379 -19.29 -38.07 0.60
N GLY A 380 -19.03 -37.94 -0.71
CA GLY A 380 -19.66 -36.97 -1.59
C GLY A 380 -18.95 -35.61 -1.64
N SER A 381 -17.83 -35.45 -0.95
CA SER A 381 -16.98 -34.25 -0.97
C SER A 381 -15.73 -34.52 -1.77
N TYR A 382 -15.31 -33.56 -2.57
CA TYR A 382 -14.06 -33.64 -3.32
C TYR A 382 -12.99 -32.81 -2.57
N TYR A 383 -11.81 -33.36 -2.51
CA TYR A 383 -10.66 -32.72 -1.86
C TYR A 383 -9.55 -32.54 -2.88
N LEU A 384 -8.95 -31.38 -2.92
CA LEU A 384 -7.62 -31.22 -3.47
C LEU A 384 -6.68 -31.65 -2.35
N SER A 385 -6.15 -32.87 -2.46
CA SER A 385 -5.17 -33.37 -1.52
C SER A 385 -3.83 -33.40 -2.23
N PRO A 386 -2.92 -32.47 -1.95
CA PRO A 386 -1.51 -32.72 -2.24
C PRO A 386 -1.09 -33.92 -1.42
N THR A 387 -0.37 -34.83 -2.03
CA THR A 387 0.12 -36.03 -1.35
C THR A 387 1.24 -35.64 -0.39
N GLY A 388 0.95 -35.46 0.87
CA GLY A 388 1.89 -35.18 1.92
C GLY A 388 1.19 -34.91 3.24
N SER A 389 1.83 -35.19 4.34
CA SER A 389 1.26 -35.06 5.68
C SER A 389 1.19 -33.61 6.17
N CYS A 390 1.74 -32.66 5.43
CA CYS A 390 1.89 -31.27 5.84
C CYS A 390 0.89 -30.31 5.20
N ASN A 391 -0.03 -30.81 4.37
CA ASN A 391 -1.03 -29.96 3.72
C ASN A 391 -2.45 -30.35 4.10
N PRO A 392 -3.25 -29.41 4.55
CA PRO A 392 -4.67 -29.66 4.68
C PRO A 392 -5.28 -29.89 3.31
N PRO A 393 -6.17 -30.87 3.15
CA PRO A 393 -6.93 -31.05 1.93
C PRO A 393 -7.86 -29.85 1.72
N ILE A 394 -7.90 -29.32 0.49
CA ILE A 394 -8.89 -28.32 0.12
C ILE A 394 -10.23 -29.03 -0.06
N ALA A 395 -11.12 -28.89 0.89
CA ALA A 395 -12.43 -29.51 0.84
C ALA A 395 -13.31 -28.83 -0.23
N LYS A 396 -13.90 -29.65 -1.10
CA LYS A 396 -15.01 -29.22 -1.94
C LYS A 396 -16.28 -29.26 -1.12
N SER A 397 -16.98 -28.11 -1.02
CA SER A 397 -18.30 -28.09 -0.42
C SER A 397 -19.32 -28.93 -1.21
N PRO A 398 -20.26 -29.60 -0.54
CA PRO A 398 -21.44 -30.16 -1.20
C PRO A 398 -22.17 -29.02 -1.93
N GLY A 399 -22.28 -29.09 -3.23
CA GLY A 399 -22.93 -28.06 -4.06
C GLY A 399 -21.99 -27.41 -5.09
N TRP A 400 -20.72 -27.66 -5.06
CA TRP A 400 -19.84 -27.33 -6.18
C TRP A 400 -20.22 -28.20 -7.37
N ALA A 401 -20.65 -27.54 -8.43
CA ALA A 401 -21.16 -28.26 -9.60
C ALA A 401 -20.08 -29.19 -10.17
N ALA A 402 -20.54 -30.31 -10.74
CA ALA A 402 -19.65 -31.26 -11.39
C ALA A 402 -18.83 -30.65 -12.54
N ASP A 403 -19.28 -29.53 -13.05
CA ASP A 403 -18.63 -28.81 -14.15
C ASP A 403 -17.32 -28.13 -13.77
N ASN A 404 -17.00 -28.02 -12.47
CA ASN A 404 -15.70 -27.48 -12.01
C ASN A 404 -14.56 -28.51 -12.04
N ASP A 405 -14.75 -29.63 -12.69
CA ASP A 405 -13.72 -30.67 -12.84
C ASP A 405 -12.46 -30.15 -13.55
N TYR A 406 -12.59 -29.20 -14.44
CA TYR A 406 -11.48 -28.57 -15.12
C TYR A 406 -10.63 -27.75 -14.14
N MET A 407 -11.22 -27.15 -13.13
CA MET A 407 -10.52 -26.36 -12.10
C MET A 407 -9.50 -27.19 -11.33
N PHE A 408 -9.68 -28.50 -11.22
CA PHE A 408 -8.72 -29.41 -10.59
C PHE A 408 -7.56 -29.82 -11.49
N LYS A 409 -7.68 -29.59 -12.78
CA LYS A 409 -6.61 -29.88 -13.75
C LYS A 409 -5.60 -28.77 -13.87
N ILE A 410 -5.96 -27.60 -13.39
CA ILE A 410 -5.23 -26.33 -13.57
C ILE A 410 -4.01 -26.16 -12.68
N ASN A 411 -3.98 -26.83 -11.55
CA ASN A 411 -3.17 -26.42 -10.41
C ASN A 411 -1.71 -26.79 -10.48
N THR A 412 -1.30 -27.54 -11.49
CA THR A 412 0.07 -28.04 -11.54
C THR A 412 1.09 -27.01 -12.03
N THR A 413 0.63 -25.99 -12.75
CA THR A 413 1.49 -24.90 -13.28
C THR A 413 1.36 -23.59 -12.52
N LEU A 414 0.27 -23.41 -11.78
CA LEU A 414 0.00 -22.16 -11.07
C LEU A 414 0.91 -21.88 -9.86
N LEU A 415 1.56 -22.91 -9.33
CA LEU A 415 2.30 -22.81 -8.08
C LEU A 415 3.80 -22.65 -8.29
N GLY A 416 4.30 -22.86 -9.50
CA GLY A 416 5.70 -22.64 -9.85
C GLY A 416 6.10 -21.17 -9.92
N GLY A 417 6.96 -20.86 -10.83
CA GLY A 417 7.50 -19.52 -11.05
C GLY A 417 8.85 -19.30 -10.43
N TYR A 418 9.15 -18.07 -10.13
CA TYR A 418 10.47 -17.62 -9.66
C TYR A 418 10.33 -16.66 -8.48
N ILE A 419 11.30 -16.75 -7.56
CA ILE A 419 11.43 -15.85 -6.43
C ILE A 419 12.77 -15.11 -6.47
N LYS A 420 12.75 -13.84 -6.08
CA LYS A 420 13.94 -13.03 -5.87
C LYS A 420 13.79 -12.24 -4.58
N ILE A 421 14.76 -12.38 -3.70
CA ILE A 421 14.77 -11.70 -2.41
C ILE A 421 15.98 -10.78 -2.38
N GLU A 422 15.75 -9.50 -2.15
CA GLU A 422 16.79 -8.49 -2.17
C GLU A 422 16.76 -7.63 -0.92
N MET A 423 17.92 -7.37 -0.40
CA MET A 423 18.16 -6.52 0.75
C MET A 423 18.77 -5.21 0.29
N GLN A 424 18.23 -4.09 0.76
CA GLN A 424 18.85 -2.78 0.53
C GLN A 424 19.97 -2.56 1.54
N LEU A 425 21.12 -2.08 1.06
CA LEU A 425 22.30 -1.92 1.91
C LEU A 425 22.22 -0.61 2.73
N ASN A 426 22.41 -0.71 4.04
CA ASN A 426 22.44 0.44 4.92
C ASN A 426 23.64 1.38 4.67
N ALA A 427 24.76 0.82 4.26
CA ALA A 427 25.96 1.61 3.93
C ALA A 427 25.80 2.46 2.65
N THR A 428 24.98 2.01 1.72
CA THR A 428 24.73 2.66 0.42
C THR A 428 23.23 2.57 0.08
N PRO A 429 22.37 3.40 0.70
CA PRO A 429 20.94 3.39 0.41
C PRO A 429 20.68 3.54 -1.09
N GLY A 430 19.72 2.78 -1.61
CA GLY A 430 19.43 2.66 -3.04
C GLY A 430 20.20 1.53 -3.75
N THR A 431 21.18 0.89 -3.07
CA THR A 431 21.90 -0.27 -3.58
C THR A 431 21.28 -1.54 -3.02
N TRP A 432 20.99 -2.49 -3.90
CA TRP A 432 20.35 -3.75 -3.56
C TRP A 432 21.32 -4.94 -3.70
N GLN A 433 21.20 -5.87 -2.79
CA GLN A 433 21.96 -7.12 -2.77
C GLN A 433 20.99 -8.30 -2.76
N ASP A 434 21.20 -9.25 -3.65
CA ASP A 434 20.43 -10.49 -3.67
C ASP A 434 20.81 -11.38 -2.47
N VAL A 435 19.81 -11.70 -1.66
CA VAL A 435 19.92 -12.59 -0.48
C VAL A 435 19.02 -13.82 -0.61
N THR A 436 18.49 -14.09 -1.82
CA THR A 436 17.55 -15.19 -2.06
C THR A 436 18.07 -16.50 -1.56
N LYS A 437 19.30 -16.84 -1.95
CA LYS A 437 19.93 -18.10 -1.54
C LYS A 437 20.10 -18.23 -0.02
N GLU A 438 20.50 -17.13 0.64
CA GLU A 438 20.69 -17.14 2.09
C GLU A 438 19.37 -17.39 2.82
N ILE A 439 18.33 -16.65 2.49
CA ILE A 439 17.03 -16.78 3.15
C ILE A 439 16.41 -18.15 2.89
N LEU A 440 16.40 -18.61 1.64
CA LEU A 440 15.86 -19.93 1.33
C LEU A 440 16.68 -21.06 1.99
N SER A 441 17.98 -20.86 2.25
CA SER A 441 18.80 -21.86 2.93
C SER A 441 18.51 -21.99 4.42
N LEU A 442 17.78 -21.08 5.03
CA LEU A 442 17.33 -21.21 6.42
C LEU A 442 16.14 -22.16 6.56
N GLY A 443 15.46 -22.47 5.47
CA GLY A 443 14.28 -23.32 5.37
C GLY A 443 13.14 -22.66 4.64
N ILE A 444 12.18 -23.46 4.17
CA ILE A 444 11.00 -23.01 3.44
C ILE A 444 9.73 -23.79 3.78
N SER A 445 9.78 -24.67 4.76
CA SER A 445 8.66 -25.54 5.11
C SER A 445 7.61 -24.80 5.90
N HIS A 446 6.36 -25.09 5.60
CA HIS A 446 5.20 -24.64 6.36
C HIS A 446 5.04 -25.48 7.65
N ASP A 447 4.71 -24.83 8.76
CA ASP A 447 4.35 -25.49 10.01
C ASP A 447 2.84 -25.75 10.07
N VAL A 448 2.46 -27.02 10.18
CA VAL A 448 1.04 -27.38 10.30
C VAL A 448 0.63 -27.33 11.77
N GLN A 449 -0.28 -26.44 12.11
CA GLN A 449 -0.77 -26.22 13.47
C GLN A 449 -1.62 -27.36 14.05
N SER A 450 -1.83 -28.45 13.36
CA SER A 450 -2.79 -29.52 13.75
C SER A 450 -2.22 -30.69 14.54
N GLY A 451 -1.19 -30.52 15.35
CA GLY A 451 -0.68 -31.57 16.23
C GLY A 451 0.03 -32.73 15.53
N ALA A 452 0.26 -32.67 14.24
CA ALA A 452 1.19 -33.52 13.52
C ALA A 452 2.63 -33.06 13.77
N ALA A 453 3.61 -33.88 13.50
CA ALA A 453 5.01 -33.49 13.61
C ALA A 453 5.26 -32.23 12.74
N PRO A 454 5.93 -31.20 13.28
CA PRO A 454 6.13 -29.96 12.56
C PRO A 454 6.85 -30.19 11.25
N CYS A 455 6.32 -29.59 10.17
CA CYS A 455 6.93 -29.59 8.86
C CYS A 455 7.93 -28.45 8.69
N ALA A 456 8.00 -27.55 9.66
CA ALA A 456 8.83 -26.37 9.64
C ALA A 456 10.30 -26.69 9.95
N ALA A 457 11.21 -26.05 9.23
CA ALA A 457 12.59 -25.92 9.69
C ALA A 457 12.65 -24.81 10.76
N ASN A 458 13.35 -25.05 11.86
CA ASN A 458 13.39 -24.16 13.04
C ASN A 458 13.85 -22.72 12.77
N ASN A 459 14.41 -22.40 11.61
CA ASN A 459 14.92 -21.08 11.24
C ASN A 459 14.33 -20.53 9.94
N ALA A 460 13.33 -21.19 9.37
CA ALA A 460 12.71 -20.70 8.15
C ALA A 460 12.10 -19.32 8.38
N ILE A 461 12.42 -18.37 7.51
CA ILE A 461 11.80 -17.04 7.49
C ILE A 461 10.57 -17.08 6.60
N LEU A 462 10.65 -17.83 5.49
CA LEU A 462 9.57 -17.95 4.51
C LEU A 462 9.02 -19.37 4.54
N HIS A 463 7.71 -19.45 4.66
CA HIS A 463 6.98 -20.67 4.39
C HIS A 463 6.17 -20.46 3.11
N LEU A 464 6.48 -21.24 2.10
CA LEU A 464 5.82 -21.18 0.79
C LEU A 464 5.89 -22.59 0.16
N GLU A 465 5.39 -22.75 -1.05
CA GLU A 465 5.60 -23.98 -1.79
C GLU A 465 7.08 -24.31 -1.87
N GLU A 466 7.39 -25.59 -1.80
CA GLU A 466 8.76 -26.04 -1.73
C GLU A 466 9.59 -25.56 -2.93
N ALA A 467 10.73 -24.96 -2.68
CA ALA A 467 11.65 -24.58 -3.73
C ALA A 467 12.17 -25.83 -4.43
N LYS A 468 12.25 -25.78 -5.75
CA LYS A 468 12.73 -26.89 -6.55
C LYS A 468 14.15 -27.26 -6.14
N PRO A 469 14.39 -28.48 -5.61
CA PRO A 469 15.73 -28.86 -5.20
C PRO A 469 16.63 -28.84 -6.43
N ILE A 470 17.87 -28.37 -6.28
CA ILE A 470 18.89 -28.48 -7.31
C ILE A 470 19.41 -29.92 -7.29
N PRO A 471 19.10 -30.76 -8.27
CA PRO A 471 19.56 -32.13 -8.27
C PRO A 471 21.10 -32.21 -8.27
N THR A 472 21.65 -33.26 -7.71
CA THR A 472 23.06 -33.57 -7.88
C THR A 472 23.29 -34.04 -9.33
N GLU A 473 24.30 -33.48 -10.01
CA GLU A 473 24.65 -33.96 -11.33
C GLU A 473 25.12 -35.42 -11.28
N GLY A 474 24.69 -36.19 -12.24
CA GLY A 474 25.01 -37.60 -12.31
C GLY A 474 26.51 -37.85 -12.55
N ALA A 475 27.00 -38.98 -12.01
CA ALA A 475 28.38 -39.34 -12.19
C ALA A 475 28.77 -39.43 -13.68
N PRO A 476 29.97 -38.95 -14.05
CA PRO A 476 30.54 -39.28 -15.34
C PRO A 476 30.50 -40.79 -15.63
N ASN A 477 30.13 -41.11 -16.84
CA ASN A 477 29.97 -42.48 -17.28
C ASN A 477 30.57 -42.72 -18.67
N SER A 478 30.41 -43.90 -19.21
CA SER A 478 30.85 -44.25 -20.56
C SER A 478 32.30 -43.89 -20.84
N PHE A 479 33.17 -44.13 -19.91
CA PHE A 479 34.58 -43.82 -20.05
C PHE A 479 35.27 -44.64 -21.17
N ALA A 480 35.91 -43.94 -22.11
CA ALA A 480 36.75 -44.53 -23.17
C ALA A 480 38.18 -44.04 -22.97
N VAL A 481 39.10 -44.97 -22.87
CA VAL A 481 40.57 -44.67 -22.82
C VAL A 481 41.17 -44.97 -24.19
N ALA A 482 41.82 -44.00 -24.80
CA ALA A 482 42.46 -44.15 -26.09
C ALA A 482 43.97 -43.80 -26.02
N GLY A 483 44.73 -44.36 -26.96
CA GLY A 483 46.11 -43.99 -27.12
C GLY A 483 46.28 -42.63 -27.78
N SER A 484 47.51 -42.17 -27.93
CA SER A 484 47.85 -40.87 -28.55
C SER A 484 47.32 -39.66 -27.76
N GLY A 485 47.48 -39.71 -26.44
CA GLY A 485 47.14 -38.62 -25.50
C GLY A 485 48.33 -38.21 -24.64
N ASN A 486 48.10 -37.25 -23.73
CA ASN A 486 49.14 -36.69 -22.84
C ASN A 486 49.06 -37.19 -21.39
N LEU A 487 48.01 -37.96 -21.02
CA LEU A 487 47.84 -38.40 -19.65
C LEU A 487 48.79 -39.52 -19.26
N PRO A 488 49.49 -39.42 -18.13
CA PRO A 488 50.35 -40.45 -17.57
C PRO A 488 49.52 -41.67 -17.04
N ASN A 489 50.23 -42.71 -16.69
CA ASN A 489 49.63 -43.91 -16.11
C ASN A 489 49.18 -43.62 -14.66
N THR A 490 47.89 -43.26 -14.50
CA THR A 490 47.32 -42.96 -13.20
C THR A 490 45.81 -43.18 -13.25
N THR A 491 45.15 -43.20 -12.08
CA THR A 491 43.72 -43.13 -11.96
C THR A 491 43.34 -41.68 -11.76
N TYR A 492 42.37 -41.21 -12.58
CA TYR A 492 41.76 -39.89 -12.46
C TYR A 492 40.39 -40.03 -11.88
N PHE A 493 40.04 -39.07 -11.00
CA PHE A 493 38.74 -38.91 -10.41
C PHE A 493 38.09 -37.65 -11.00
N TYR A 494 36.83 -37.76 -11.39
CA TYR A 494 36.09 -36.69 -12.04
C TYR A 494 34.77 -36.48 -11.34
N VAL A 495 34.44 -35.20 -11.16
CA VAL A 495 33.10 -34.76 -10.77
C VAL A 495 32.63 -33.76 -11.82
N VAL A 496 31.41 -33.90 -12.30
CA VAL A 496 30.76 -32.90 -13.17
C VAL A 496 29.70 -32.20 -12.36
N THR A 497 29.61 -30.90 -12.52
CA THR A 497 28.58 -30.06 -11.90
C THR A 497 27.91 -29.20 -12.96
N ALA A 498 26.62 -28.98 -12.86
CA ALA A 498 25.87 -28.13 -13.78
C ALA A 498 25.84 -26.67 -13.27
N LEU A 499 25.91 -25.72 -14.20
CA LEU A 499 25.80 -24.30 -13.96
C LEU A 499 24.47 -23.78 -14.50
N GLY A 500 23.79 -22.95 -13.72
CA GLY A 500 22.53 -22.36 -14.12
C GLY A 500 22.20 -21.12 -13.29
N PRO A 501 21.02 -20.51 -13.48
CA PRO A 501 20.58 -19.39 -12.67
C PRO A 501 20.49 -19.72 -11.18
N TRP A 502 20.34 -20.99 -10.82
CA TRP A 502 20.38 -21.49 -9.44
C TRP A 502 21.80 -21.59 -8.86
N GLY A 503 22.84 -21.24 -9.61
CA GLY A 503 24.22 -21.41 -9.22
C GLY A 503 24.87 -22.68 -9.77
N GLU A 504 25.71 -23.34 -8.97
CA GLU A 504 26.40 -24.59 -9.33
C GLU A 504 25.80 -25.79 -8.57
N SER A 505 25.49 -26.88 -9.27
CA SER A 505 24.97 -28.09 -8.65
C SER A 505 26.06 -28.85 -7.88
N LEU A 506 25.67 -29.81 -7.02
CA LEU A 506 26.58 -30.86 -6.59
C LEU A 506 26.84 -31.81 -7.75
N GLY A 507 27.93 -32.54 -7.69
CA GLY A 507 28.25 -33.61 -8.63
C GLY A 507 28.63 -34.90 -7.92
N THR A 508 28.50 -35.97 -8.68
CA THR A 508 28.87 -37.33 -8.20
C THR A 508 30.20 -37.73 -8.79
N GLU A 509 31.09 -38.24 -7.95
CA GLU A 509 32.41 -38.67 -8.37
C GLU A 509 32.37 -39.97 -9.16
N ALA A 510 33.17 -40.04 -10.18
CA ALA A 510 33.52 -41.28 -10.87
C ALA A 510 35.02 -41.32 -11.21
N SER A 511 35.59 -42.48 -11.29
CA SER A 511 37.02 -42.62 -11.57
C SER A 511 37.32 -43.48 -12.80
N LYS A 512 38.46 -43.20 -13.40
CA LYS A 512 38.99 -44.01 -14.53
C LYS A 512 40.50 -44.06 -14.52
N ALA A 513 41.05 -45.30 -14.53
CA ALA A 513 42.48 -45.53 -14.75
C ALA A 513 42.81 -45.46 -16.23
N THR A 514 43.97 -44.85 -16.53
CA THR A 514 44.47 -44.79 -17.92
C THR A 514 45.02 -46.10 -18.42
N GLY A 515 45.46 -46.98 -17.52
CA GLY A 515 46.03 -48.27 -17.91
C GLY A 515 47.36 -48.23 -18.69
N GLY A 516 48.01 -47.03 -18.68
CA GLY A 516 49.26 -46.78 -19.35
C GLY A 516 49.51 -45.31 -19.62
N SER A 517 50.71 -44.94 -20.02
CA SER A 517 51.08 -43.58 -20.34
C SER A 517 50.62 -43.16 -21.78
N SER A 518 50.66 -41.88 -22.05
CA SER A 518 50.25 -41.28 -23.31
C SER A 518 48.81 -41.60 -23.73
N LYS A 519 47.90 -41.46 -22.75
CA LYS A 519 46.45 -41.71 -22.93
C LYS A 519 45.65 -40.43 -22.95
N LYS A 520 44.42 -40.55 -23.41
CA LYS A 520 43.34 -39.57 -23.22
C LYS A 520 42.10 -40.32 -22.74
N ILE A 521 41.28 -39.65 -21.96
CA ILE A 521 40.05 -40.18 -21.41
C ILE A 521 38.90 -39.40 -21.94
N THR A 522 37.97 -40.01 -22.67
CA THR A 522 36.67 -39.42 -23.05
C THR A 522 35.60 -40.02 -22.16
N PHE A 523 34.72 -39.19 -21.67
CA PHE A 523 33.57 -39.61 -20.87
C PHE A 523 32.35 -38.72 -21.13
N ASN A 524 31.20 -39.24 -20.78
CA ASN A 524 29.91 -38.57 -20.90
C ASN A 524 29.29 -38.38 -19.50
N TRP A 525 28.30 -37.55 -19.44
CA TRP A 525 27.42 -37.45 -18.27
C TRP A 525 25.97 -37.23 -18.74
N PRO A 526 24.95 -37.50 -17.87
CA PRO A 526 23.57 -37.27 -18.22
C PRO A 526 23.30 -35.79 -18.50
N ALA A 527 22.33 -35.48 -19.32
CA ALA A 527 21.83 -34.10 -19.40
C ALA A 527 21.22 -33.73 -18.07
N TYR A 528 21.58 -32.54 -17.56
CA TYR A 528 21.06 -32.07 -16.29
C TYR A 528 19.54 -31.86 -16.36
N PRO A 529 18.77 -32.32 -15.35
CA PRO A 529 17.32 -32.39 -15.46
C PRO A 529 16.63 -31.01 -15.35
N LEU A 530 17.30 -29.98 -14.82
CA LEU A 530 16.69 -28.65 -14.76
C LEU A 530 16.93 -27.87 -16.06
N ALA A 531 15.90 -27.14 -16.49
CA ALA A 531 16.03 -26.19 -17.58
C ALA A 531 16.92 -25.00 -17.19
N GLY A 532 17.49 -24.32 -18.18
CA GLY A 532 18.31 -23.12 -17.94
C GLY A 532 19.77 -23.42 -17.64
N VAL A 533 20.28 -24.62 -17.91
CA VAL A 533 21.71 -24.93 -17.85
C VAL A 533 22.47 -23.99 -18.77
N THR A 534 23.48 -23.30 -18.23
CA THR A 534 24.36 -22.41 -19.01
C THR A 534 25.71 -23.04 -19.34
N GLY A 535 26.06 -24.13 -18.65
CA GLY A 535 27.31 -24.86 -18.84
C GLY A 535 27.55 -25.89 -17.74
N TYR A 536 28.74 -26.49 -17.76
CA TYR A 536 29.19 -27.44 -16.74
C TYR A 536 30.60 -27.10 -16.31
N ASN A 537 30.89 -27.36 -15.01
CA ASN A 537 32.25 -27.46 -14.53
C ASN A 537 32.63 -28.92 -14.37
N ILE A 538 33.80 -29.29 -14.86
CA ILE A 538 34.35 -30.62 -14.75
C ILE A 538 35.54 -30.53 -13.80
N TYR A 539 35.48 -31.17 -12.68
CA TYR A 539 36.54 -31.21 -11.67
C TYR A 539 37.37 -32.48 -11.83
N ARG A 540 38.65 -32.39 -11.59
CA ARG A 540 39.59 -33.53 -11.68
C ARG A 540 40.54 -33.56 -10.53
N GLY A 541 40.78 -34.77 -10.04
CA GLY A 541 41.79 -35.13 -9.04
C GLY A 541 42.53 -36.42 -9.39
N THR A 542 43.54 -36.76 -8.61
CA THR A 542 44.27 -38.04 -8.71
C THR A 542 44.06 -38.91 -7.45
N ALA A 543 43.21 -38.48 -6.57
CA ALA A 543 42.71 -39.19 -5.38
C ALA A 543 41.22 -38.97 -5.22
N ALA A 544 40.54 -39.94 -4.64
CA ALA A 544 39.09 -39.79 -4.34
C ALA A 544 38.84 -38.62 -3.39
N GLY A 545 37.87 -37.76 -3.73
CA GLY A 545 37.56 -36.51 -3.02
C GLY A 545 38.65 -35.45 -3.10
N GLY A 546 39.63 -35.63 -3.99
CA GLY A 546 40.77 -34.72 -4.17
C GLY A 546 40.71 -33.88 -5.46
N GLU A 547 39.53 -33.65 -6.01
CA GLU A 547 39.32 -32.87 -7.20
C GLU A 547 39.45 -31.36 -6.87
N ASN A 548 40.63 -30.81 -7.15
CA ASN A 548 41.01 -29.46 -6.76
C ASN A 548 41.28 -28.55 -7.96
N ARG A 549 40.98 -29.02 -9.20
CA ARG A 549 41.08 -28.28 -10.39
C ARG A 549 39.92 -28.55 -11.35
N TYR A 550 39.45 -27.55 -12.06
CA TYR A 550 38.36 -27.73 -13.00
C TYR A 550 38.53 -27.00 -14.33
N VAL A 551 37.73 -27.37 -15.27
CA VAL A 551 37.52 -26.70 -16.55
C VAL A 551 36.05 -26.47 -16.75
N SER A 552 35.70 -25.25 -17.17
CA SER A 552 34.31 -24.91 -17.52
C SER A 552 34.08 -25.19 -18.99
N VAL A 553 32.93 -25.79 -19.30
CA VAL A 553 32.50 -26.11 -20.66
C VAL A 553 31.08 -25.58 -20.89
N GLY A 554 30.72 -25.35 -22.15
CA GLY A 554 29.33 -24.96 -22.48
C GLY A 554 28.32 -26.08 -22.21
N VAL A 555 27.10 -25.91 -22.74
CA VAL A 555 26.05 -26.93 -22.60
C VAL A 555 26.37 -28.13 -23.50
N VAL A 556 27.22 -29.01 -22.99
CA VAL A 556 27.64 -30.27 -23.61
C VAL A 556 27.54 -31.40 -22.62
N THR A 557 27.45 -32.64 -23.03
CA THR A 557 27.35 -33.84 -22.19
C THR A 557 28.52 -34.82 -22.42
N THR A 558 29.59 -34.33 -23.05
CA THR A 558 30.78 -35.15 -23.33
C THR A 558 32.04 -34.29 -23.21
N TYR A 559 33.13 -34.88 -22.75
CA TYR A 559 34.40 -34.22 -22.63
C TYR A 559 35.55 -35.19 -22.88
N THR A 560 36.63 -34.71 -23.49
CA THR A 560 37.86 -35.49 -23.65
C THR A 560 39.00 -34.83 -22.89
N ASP A 561 39.41 -35.48 -21.83
CA ASP A 561 40.57 -35.06 -21.06
C ASP A 561 41.85 -35.59 -21.73
N ASN A 562 42.67 -34.63 -22.14
CA ASN A 562 43.95 -34.89 -22.79
C ASN A 562 45.06 -33.93 -22.30
N THR A 563 44.84 -33.25 -21.20
CA THR A 563 45.74 -32.21 -20.68
C THR A 563 46.39 -32.61 -19.37
N LEU A 564 47.66 -32.34 -19.20
CA LEU A 564 48.41 -32.66 -17.99
C LEU A 564 47.94 -31.84 -16.78
N THR A 565 47.74 -30.58 -16.98
CA THR A 565 47.28 -29.63 -15.96
C THR A 565 46.04 -28.89 -16.39
N TRP A 566 45.08 -28.77 -15.49
CA TRP A 566 43.86 -27.98 -15.71
C TRP A 566 44.02 -26.55 -15.21
N PRO A 567 43.48 -25.55 -15.91
CA PRO A 567 43.86 -24.18 -15.71
C PRO A 567 43.34 -23.59 -14.38
N THR A 568 42.18 -23.98 -13.94
CA THR A 568 41.52 -23.30 -12.82
C THR A 568 41.60 -24.13 -11.53
N ALA A 569 42.12 -23.53 -10.47
CA ALA A 569 42.05 -24.12 -9.13
C ALA A 569 40.66 -23.90 -8.51
N GLY A 570 40.10 -24.90 -7.89
CA GLY A 570 38.80 -24.84 -7.22
C GLY A 570 38.39 -26.19 -6.73
N THR A 571 37.61 -26.21 -5.68
CA THR A 571 37.10 -27.44 -5.05
C THR A 571 35.67 -27.69 -5.50
N VAL A 572 35.30 -28.97 -5.60
CA VAL A 572 33.90 -29.36 -5.87
C VAL A 572 32.99 -28.73 -4.83
N PRO A 573 31.84 -28.16 -5.24
CA PRO A 573 30.86 -27.66 -4.28
C PRO A 573 30.42 -28.76 -3.31
N THR A 574 30.46 -28.46 -2.02
CA THR A 574 30.07 -29.39 -0.93
C THR A 574 28.66 -29.05 -0.41
N SER A 575 28.16 -27.90 -0.74
CA SER A 575 26.84 -27.47 -0.38
C SER A 575 26.22 -26.66 -1.54
N THR A 576 24.99 -26.94 -1.84
CA THR A 576 24.15 -26.17 -2.74
C THR A 576 22.84 -25.86 -2.03
N LEU A 577 21.92 -25.18 -2.71
CA LEU A 577 20.55 -25.08 -2.23
C LEU A 577 19.87 -26.46 -2.03
N THR A 578 20.48 -27.55 -2.49
CA THR A 578 19.99 -28.92 -2.19
C THR A 578 20.07 -29.27 -0.70
N THR A 579 20.86 -28.58 0.11
CA THR A 579 20.80 -28.70 1.56
C THR A 579 19.49 -28.15 2.17
N LEU A 580 18.79 -27.29 1.46
CA LEU A 580 17.44 -26.88 1.82
C LEU A 580 16.43 -28.02 1.78
N ALA A 581 16.57 -28.90 0.79
CA ALA A 581 15.71 -30.06 0.63
C ALA A 581 16.01 -31.20 1.60
N ALA A 582 17.12 -31.17 2.32
CA ALA A 582 17.48 -32.21 3.29
C ALA A 582 16.63 -32.19 4.56
N THR A 583 15.94 -31.14 4.83
CA THR A 583 15.00 -31.03 5.96
C THR A 583 13.56 -31.39 5.60
N THR A 584 13.24 -31.43 4.32
CA THR A 584 11.98 -31.92 3.79
C THR A 584 12.30 -33.09 2.87
N THR A 585 11.66 -34.22 3.08
CA THR A 585 11.72 -35.29 2.09
C THR A 585 11.16 -34.72 0.79
N ALA A 586 12.01 -34.44 -0.18
CA ALA A 586 11.79 -33.73 -1.45
C ALA A 586 10.75 -34.39 -2.39
N THR A 587 9.79 -35.09 -1.83
CA THR A 587 8.77 -35.83 -2.58
C THR A 587 7.40 -35.19 -2.61
N ASN A 588 7.20 -34.12 -1.83
CA ASN A 588 5.87 -33.54 -1.67
C ASN A 588 5.91 -32.05 -1.93
N PHE A 589 5.13 -31.60 -2.88
CA PHE A 589 4.80 -30.21 -3.07
C PHE A 589 3.78 -29.79 -1.99
N VAL A 590 4.07 -28.71 -1.28
CA VAL A 590 3.28 -28.27 -0.13
C VAL A 590 2.91 -26.80 -0.33
N PRO A 591 1.81 -26.48 -1.02
CA PRO A 591 1.34 -25.12 -1.07
C PRO A 591 0.83 -24.70 0.30
N VAL A 592 1.20 -23.52 0.76
CA VAL A 592 0.63 -22.91 1.94
C VAL A 592 -0.66 -22.18 1.51
N ASN A 593 -1.79 -22.72 1.91
CA ASN A 593 -3.09 -22.20 1.50
C ASN A 593 -4.02 -22.01 2.68
N LEU A 594 -4.89 -21.00 2.58
CA LEU A 594 -6.08 -20.85 3.41
C LEU A 594 -7.30 -20.64 2.50
N TYR A 595 -8.48 -20.82 3.07
CA TYR A 595 -9.73 -20.50 2.38
C TYR A 595 -10.34 -19.22 2.93
N ASP A 596 -10.45 -18.17 2.10
CA ASP A 596 -11.16 -16.96 2.45
C ASP A 596 -12.61 -17.03 1.93
N PRO A 597 -13.60 -17.30 2.80
CA PRO A 597 -14.97 -17.43 2.37
C PRO A 597 -15.58 -16.12 1.86
N ARG A 598 -15.01 -14.98 2.20
CA ARG A 598 -15.40 -13.68 1.66
C ARG A 598 -15.12 -13.62 0.16
N GLU A 599 -13.95 -14.08 -0.23
CA GLU A 599 -13.51 -14.08 -1.62
C GLU A 599 -14.15 -15.24 -2.41
N GLY A 600 -14.51 -16.32 -1.73
CA GLY A 600 -15.11 -17.52 -2.32
C GLY A 600 -16.63 -17.49 -2.44
N GLU A 601 -17.30 -16.52 -1.80
CA GLU A 601 -18.75 -16.50 -1.82
C GLU A 601 -19.32 -15.99 -3.15
N VAL A 602 -20.30 -16.72 -3.69
CA VAL A 602 -21.06 -16.25 -4.85
C VAL A 602 -22.03 -15.15 -4.40
N ARG A 603 -21.91 -14.00 -5.02
CA ARG A 603 -22.49 -12.75 -4.53
C ARG A 603 -23.90 -12.44 -4.96
N ASP A 604 -24.47 -13.23 -5.83
CA ASP A 604 -25.85 -13.08 -6.27
C ASP A 604 -26.84 -13.90 -5.44
N ASN A 605 -26.37 -14.53 -4.38
CA ASN A 605 -27.19 -15.35 -3.53
C ASN A 605 -27.52 -14.68 -2.19
N THR A 606 -28.77 -14.75 -1.77
CA THR A 606 -29.26 -14.29 -0.48
C THR A 606 -28.94 -15.25 0.67
N GLY A 607 -28.39 -16.40 0.35
CA GLY A 607 -27.99 -17.42 1.33
C GLY A 607 -26.61 -17.99 1.05
N PRO A 608 -25.99 -18.62 2.06
CA PRO A 608 -24.64 -19.16 1.99
C PRO A 608 -24.59 -20.48 1.25
N THR A 609 -25.08 -20.57 0.03
CA THR A 609 -25.32 -21.85 -0.60
C THR A 609 -24.28 -22.28 -1.61
N THR A 610 -23.41 -21.37 -2.05
CA THR A 610 -22.43 -21.73 -3.08
C THR A 610 -21.12 -21.02 -2.81
N LEU A 611 -20.13 -21.78 -2.36
CA LEU A 611 -18.74 -21.34 -2.30
C LEU A 611 -17.99 -21.82 -3.54
N THR A 612 -17.02 -21.05 -3.96
CA THR A 612 -16.19 -21.32 -5.13
C THR A 612 -14.72 -21.46 -4.73
N PHE A 613 -13.90 -21.97 -5.62
CA PHE A 613 -12.45 -22.00 -5.45
C PHE A 613 -11.78 -20.61 -5.40
N MET A 614 -12.53 -19.57 -5.76
CA MET A 614 -12.05 -18.18 -5.65
C MET A 614 -11.54 -17.81 -4.26
N GLY A 615 -12.01 -18.52 -3.23
CA GLY A 615 -11.60 -18.25 -1.85
C GLY A 615 -10.27 -18.88 -1.47
N VAL A 616 -9.64 -19.68 -2.33
CA VAL A 616 -8.34 -20.28 -2.02
C VAL A 616 -7.24 -19.26 -2.19
N MET A 617 -6.54 -18.96 -1.08
CA MET A 617 -5.38 -18.07 -1.05
C MET A 617 -4.11 -18.92 -0.95
N ASN A 618 -3.22 -18.78 -1.93
CA ASN A 618 -1.88 -19.33 -1.84
C ASN A 618 -0.96 -18.29 -1.21
N LEU A 619 -0.28 -18.66 -0.14
CA LEU A 619 0.40 -17.74 0.75
C LEU A 619 1.91 -17.74 0.54
N VAL A 620 2.49 -16.56 0.62
CA VAL A 620 3.86 -16.35 1.09
C VAL A 620 3.74 -16.05 2.58
N GLU A 621 4.13 -16.99 3.41
CA GLU A 621 4.05 -16.85 4.85
C GLU A 621 5.40 -16.40 5.41
N ILE A 622 5.39 -15.46 6.33
CA ILE A 622 6.59 -14.86 6.93
C ILE A 622 6.56 -15.10 8.43
N ASP A 623 7.51 -15.87 8.92
CA ASP A 623 7.82 -15.96 10.36
C ASP A 623 8.55 -14.69 10.79
N VAL A 624 7.81 -13.82 11.48
CA VAL A 624 8.29 -12.50 11.88
C VAL A 624 9.41 -12.60 12.93
N HIS A 625 9.37 -13.60 13.79
CA HIS A 625 10.40 -13.83 14.81
C HIS A 625 11.72 -14.33 14.20
N ASN A 626 11.66 -15.25 13.25
CA ASN A 626 12.85 -15.67 12.53
C ASN A 626 13.43 -14.53 11.67
N LEU A 627 12.57 -13.73 11.08
CA LEU A 627 12.99 -12.51 10.39
C LEU A 627 13.70 -11.51 11.34
N GLN A 628 13.20 -11.34 12.57
CA GLN A 628 13.88 -10.55 13.60
C GLN A 628 15.29 -11.09 13.89
N LYS A 629 15.41 -12.40 14.06
CA LYS A 629 16.70 -13.07 14.29
C LYS A 629 17.67 -12.85 13.13
N TRP A 630 17.16 -12.85 11.90
CA TRP A 630 17.97 -12.61 10.70
C TRP A 630 18.48 -11.17 10.65
N PHE A 631 17.64 -10.18 10.86
CA PHE A 631 18.07 -8.77 10.94
C PHE A 631 19.08 -8.53 12.08
N ALA A 632 18.95 -9.28 13.17
CA ALA A 632 19.90 -9.24 14.30
C ALA A 632 21.21 -10.01 14.03
N GLY A 633 21.31 -10.79 12.95
CA GLY A 633 22.45 -11.64 12.64
C GLY A 633 22.56 -12.88 13.54
N THR A 634 21.49 -13.25 14.24
CA THR A 634 21.44 -14.47 15.06
C THR A 634 21.31 -15.72 14.18
N ILE A 635 20.63 -15.58 13.05
CA ILE A 635 20.58 -16.56 11.97
C ILE A 635 20.93 -15.86 10.64
N GLY A 636 21.58 -16.57 9.73
CA GLY A 636 22.12 -15.94 8.51
C GLY A 636 23.28 -14.97 8.79
N THR A 637 23.68 -14.20 7.80
CA THR A 637 24.86 -13.31 7.89
C THR A 637 24.61 -11.91 7.34
N SER A 638 23.70 -11.76 6.37
CA SER A 638 23.49 -10.49 5.64
C SER A 638 22.59 -9.52 6.38
N GLY A 639 21.65 -10.02 7.18
CA GLY A 639 20.60 -9.23 7.83
C GLY A 639 21.08 -7.95 8.55
N PRO A 640 22.18 -7.95 9.31
CA PRO A 640 22.71 -6.74 9.97
C PRO A 640 23.14 -5.61 9.02
N GLN A 641 23.31 -5.90 7.74
CA GLN A 641 23.67 -4.92 6.71
C GLN A 641 22.45 -4.27 6.05
N ALA A 642 21.25 -4.75 6.38
CA ALA A 642 20.00 -4.24 5.81
C ALA A 642 19.78 -2.77 6.15
N LEU A 643 19.21 -2.02 5.21
CA LEU A 643 18.84 -0.62 5.42
C LEU A 643 17.99 -0.48 6.68
N TYR A 644 18.46 0.38 7.57
CA TYR A 644 17.78 0.74 8.79
C TYR A 644 17.46 2.24 8.79
N ASN A 645 16.19 2.55 8.55
CA ASN A 645 15.72 3.93 8.56
C ASN A 645 14.55 4.08 9.55
N SER A 646 14.88 4.39 10.80
CA SER A 646 13.90 4.38 11.91
C SER A 646 13.21 3.03 12.09
N GLY A 647 13.87 1.94 11.70
CA GLY A 647 13.36 0.58 11.71
C GLY A 647 13.52 -0.11 10.35
N TYR A 648 12.85 -1.25 10.20
CA TYR A 648 12.88 -2.07 9.00
C TYR A 648 11.54 -2.06 8.26
N ILE A 649 11.61 -2.11 6.94
CA ILE A 649 10.47 -2.26 6.05
C ILE A 649 10.65 -3.52 5.23
N VAL A 650 9.67 -4.41 5.26
CA VAL A 650 9.60 -5.58 4.39
C VAL A 650 8.53 -5.35 3.33
N TYR A 651 8.89 -5.54 2.08
CA TYR A 651 7.98 -5.42 0.95
C TYR A 651 7.80 -6.78 0.26
N VAL A 652 6.56 -7.14 -0.03
CA VAL A 652 6.22 -8.38 -0.73
C VAL A 652 5.39 -8.07 -1.98
N SER A 653 5.73 -8.75 -3.08
CA SER A 653 4.96 -8.66 -4.31
C SER A 653 4.95 -10.03 -4.98
N ASP A 654 3.83 -10.71 -4.91
CA ASP A 654 3.61 -11.97 -5.61
C ASP A 654 2.70 -11.74 -6.82
N ARG A 655 3.31 -11.78 -8.01
CA ARG A 655 2.64 -11.61 -9.30
C ARG A 655 2.56 -12.91 -10.10
N ARG A 656 2.69 -14.04 -9.46
CA ARG A 656 2.54 -15.32 -10.13
C ARG A 656 1.10 -15.49 -10.60
N GLY A 657 0.95 -15.94 -11.83
CA GLY A 657 -0.33 -16.03 -12.50
C GLY A 657 -0.89 -14.69 -12.98
N ASN A 658 -0.04 -13.66 -13.09
CA ASN A 658 -0.41 -12.34 -13.56
C ASN A 658 0.60 -11.80 -14.57
N ASN A 659 0.77 -12.50 -15.67
CA ASN A 659 1.78 -12.19 -16.68
C ASN A 659 1.16 -12.11 -18.08
N ASP A 660 1.34 -10.97 -18.74
CA ASP A 660 0.91 -10.71 -20.11
C ASP A 660 1.97 -11.11 -21.17
N GLY A 661 2.94 -11.93 -20.84
CA GLY A 661 4.05 -12.29 -21.72
C GLY A 661 5.05 -11.15 -22.00
N SER A 662 4.65 -9.91 -21.73
CA SER A 662 5.49 -8.72 -21.87
C SER A 662 5.98 -8.20 -20.51
N ASN A 663 5.75 -8.96 -19.47
CA ASN A 663 6.12 -8.64 -18.09
C ASN A 663 5.34 -7.47 -17.49
N ASN A 664 4.20 -7.12 -18.03
CA ASN A 664 3.28 -6.17 -17.42
C ASN A 664 2.33 -6.90 -16.48
N GLU A 665 1.87 -6.20 -15.45
CA GLU A 665 0.79 -6.67 -14.62
C GLU A 665 -0.53 -6.54 -15.38
N THR A 666 -1.20 -7.66 -15.66
CA THR A 666 -2.54 -7.64 -16.25
C THR A 666 -3.60 -7.31 -15.22
N GLY A 667 -3.32 -7.58 -13.95
CA GLY A 667 -4.28 -7.50 -12.85
C GLY A 667 -5.13 -8.77 -12.69
N GLU A 668 -4.94 -9.77 -13.51
CA GLU A 668 -5.75 -11.02 -13.46
C GLU A 668 -5.27 -12.01 -12.42
N PHE A 669 -4.02 -11.89 -11.99
CA PHE A 669 -3.44 -12.74 -10.95
C PHE A 669 -3.67 -14.24 -11.21
N GLY A 670 -3.46 -14.66 -12.45
CA GLY A 670 -3.50 -16.04 -12.87
C GLY A 670 -4.87 -16.58 -13.24
N TYR A 671 -5.80 -15.72 -13.52
CA TYR A 671 -7.14 -16.19 -13.83
C TYR A 671 -7.22 -16.82 -15.23
N GLU A 672 -7.36 -16.04 -16.28
CA GLU A 672 -7.66 -16.60 -17.61
C GLU A 672 -6.43 -17.12 -18.34
N ASP A 673 -5.33 -16.42 -18.28
CA ASP A 673 -4.05 -16.82 -18.88
C ASP A 673 -3.44 -18.11 -18.29
N THR A 674 -3.96 -18.60 -17.17
CA THR A 674 -3.49 -19.85 -16.55
C THR A 674 -4.53 -20.95 -16.61
N ILE A 675 -5.77 -20.64 -16.91
CA ILE A 675 -6.86 -21.60 -17.00
C ILE A 675 -7.01 -22.06 -18.44
N ASN A 676 -6.50 -23.24 -18.72
CA ASN A 676 -6.83 -23.93 -19.96
C ASN A 676 -7.70 -25.16 -19.64
N PRO A 677 -9.03 -25.08 -19.77
CA PRO A 677 -9.91 -26.18 -19.41
C PRO A 677 -9.83 -27.35 -20.39
N SER A 678 -9.19 -27.19 -21.54
CA SER A 678 -9.40 -28.14 -22.62
C SER A 678 -8.47 -29.33 -22.63
N VAL A 679 -7.30 -29.36 -22.06
CA VAL A 679 -6.48 -30.61 -21.98
C VAL A 679 -5.07 -30.45 -21.40
N THR A 680 -4.39 -29.39 -21.67
CA THR A 680 -3.02 -29.20 -21.28
C THR A 680 -2.90 -27.79 -20.70
N LEU A 681 -2.55 -27.70 -19.44
CA LEU A 681 -2.29 -26.42 -18.81
C LEU A 681 -1.13 -25.77 -19.55
N GLY A 682 -1.41 -24.68 -20.23
CA GLY A 682 -0.37 -23.82 -20.73
C GLY A 682 0.25 -23.06 -19.56
N ALA A 683 1.55 -22.81 -19.60
CA ALA A 683 2.10 -21.76 -18.79
C ALA A 683 1.48 -20.44 -19.24
N PRO A 684 1.32 -19.44 -18.35
CA PRO A 684 0.89 -18.12 -18.73
C PRO A 684 1.74 -17.60 -19.89
N ASN A 685 1.11 -17.21 -20.98
CA ASN A 685 1.80 -16.74 -22.17
C ASN A 685 1.46 -15.30 -22.56
N GLY A 686 0.56 -14.65 -21.82
CA GLY A 686 0.12 -13.29 -22.05
C GLY A 686 -0.84 -13.12 -23.22
N VAL A 687 -1.39 -14.23 -23.76
CA VAL A 687 -2.34 -14.24 -24.86
C VAL A 687 -3.59 -15.00 -24.43
N LEU A 688 -4.77 -14.41 -24.67
CA LEU A 688 -6.03 -15.10 -24.43
C LEU A 688 -6.22 -16.20 -25.48
N ASP A 689 -6.00 -17.43 -25.09
CA ASP A 689 -6.30 -18.60 -25.90
C ASP A 689 -7.77 -19.01 -25.75
N ALA A 690 -8.38 -19.52 -26.82
CA ALA A 690 -9.81 -19.81 -26.84
C ALA A 690 -10.35 -20.65 -25.66
N PRO A 691 -9.59 -21.58 -25.05
CA PRO A 691 -10.02 -22.30 -23.86
C PRO A 691 -9.85 -21.55 -22.57
N GLU A 692 -9.16 -20.42 -22.55
CA GLU A 692 -8.86 -19.62 -21.39
C GLU A 692 -9.92 -18.54 -21.15
N ASP A 693 -10.64 -18.17 -22.19
CA ASP A 693 -11.80 -17.29 -22.11
C ASP A 693 -12.96 -18.02 -21.40
N VAL A 694 -12.91 -18.00 -20.08
CA VAL A 694 -13.80 -18.79 -19.23
C VAL A 694 -15.21 -18.22 -19.21
N ASP A 695 -15.34 -16.92 -19.35
CA ASP A 695 -16.64 -16.26 -19.38
C ASP A 695 -17.15 -15.96 -20.81
N GLY A 696 -16.34 -16.23 -21.82
CA GLY A 696 -16.72 -16.17 -23.22
C GLY A 696 -16.83 -14.76 -23.79
N ASP A 697 -16.13 -13.80 -23.20
CA ASP A 697 -16.22 -12.39 -23.60
C ASP A 697 -15.10 -11.92 -24.56
N GLY A 698 -14.08 -12.73 -24.78
CA GLY A 698 -12.98 -12.44 -25.70
C GLY A 698 -11.95 -11.44 -25.16
N VAL A 699 -11.96 -11.18 -23.86
CA VAL A 699 -11.05 -10.21 -23.20
C VAL A 699 -10.42 -10.85 -21.97
N PHE A 700 -9.12 -10.69 -21.77
CA PHE A 700 -8.49 -11.03 -20.51
C PHE A 700 -9.16 -10.29 -19.36
N ARG A 701 -9.58 -11.03 -18.38
CA ARG A 701 -10.23 -10.47 -17.20
C ARG A 701 -9.18 -10.02 -16.21
N THR A 702 -9.09 -8.71 -16.00
CA THR A 702 -8.20 -8.12 -15.01
C THR A 702 -8.75 -8.37 -13.61
N TYR A 703 -8.16 -9.34 -12.91
CA TYR A 703 -8.57 -9.65 -11.55
C TYR A 703 -8.36 -8.45 -10.62
N GLY A 704 -9.37 -8.14 -9.82
CA GLY A 704 -9.32 -7.00 -8.91
C GLY A 704 -9.42 -5.63 -9.58
N ALA A 705 -9.47 -5.54 -10.90
CA ALA A 705 -9.80 -4.30 -11.58
C ALA A 705 -11.29 -4.02 -11.46
N HIS A 706 -11.59 -2.80 -11.12
CA HIS A 706 -12.94 -2.26 -11.17
C HIS A 706 -12.97 -1.17 -12.23
N PRO A 707 -13.12 -1.52 -13.50
CA PRO A 707 -13.00 -0.57 -14.61
C PRO A 707 -14.03 0.56 -14.56
N TYR A 708 -15.06 0.38 -13.76
CA TYR A 708 -16.17 1.33 -13.62
C TYR A 708 -15.95 2.39 -12.57
N TYR A 709 -14.79 2.40 -11.93
CA TYR A 709 -14.50 3.34 -10.87
C TYR A 709 -13.26 4.16 -11.20
N LEU A 710 -13.47 5.43 -11.42
CA LEU A 710 -12.39 6.40 -11.47
C LEU A 710 -12.26 7.06 -10.10
N ASN A 711 -11.05 7.05 -9.53
CA ASN A 711 -10.75 7.68 -8.25
C ASN A 711 -11.66 7.22 -7.11
N ASP A 712 -11.93 5.91 -7.06
CA ASP A 712 -12.74 5.27 -6.02
C ASP A 712 -14.22 5.73 -5.96
N ASN A 713 -14.66 6.46 -6.94
CA ASN A 713 -16.05 6.87 -7.06
C ASN A 713 -16.72 6.15 -8.23
N LEU A 714 -17.96 5.75 -8.01
CA LEU A 714 -18.81 5.27 -9.10
C LEU A 714 -19.02 6.41 -10.10
N VAL A 715 -18.56 6.22 -11.33
CA VAL A 715 -18.78 7.16 -12.41
C VAL A 715 -19.93 6.71 -13.30
N THR A 716 -20.64 7.65 -13.85
CA THR A 716 -21.51 7.41 -15.00
C THR A 716 -20.60 7.17 -16.18
N ASP A 717 -20.90 6.16 -16.99
CA ASP A 717 -20.07 5.76 -18.13
C ASP A 717 -19.68 6.96 -19.04
N PRO A 718 -18.55 7.61 -18.80
CA PRO A 718 -18.11 8.68 -19.66
C PRO A 718 -17.34 8.04 -20.81
N ALA A 719 -17.96 7.97 -21.97
CA ALA A 719 -17.31 7.53 -23.20
C ALA A 719 -17.00 6.01 -23.30
N GLY A 720 -17.90 5.17 -22.78
CA GLY A 720 -17.80 3.72 -23.00
C GLY A 720 -16.70 3.05 -22.19
N LEU A 721 -16.37 3.59 -21.02
CA LEU A 721 -15.47 2.94 -20.06
C LEU A 721 -16.10 1.67 -19.46
N PHE A 722 -17.42 1.56 -19.51
CA PHE A 722 -18.12 0.37 -19.11
C PHE A 722 -18.19 -0.58 -20.31
N ASP A 723 -17.42 -1.62 -20.28
CA ASP A 723 -17.63 -2.71 -21.21
C ASP A 723 -18.90 -3.47 -20.84
N THR A 724 -19.93 -3.33 -21.68
CA THR A 724 -21.19 -4.04 -21.51
C THR A 724 -21.16 -5.43 -22.15
N SER A 725 -20.12 -5.76 -22.91
CA SER A 725 -20.00 -7.03 -23.60
C SER A 725 -19.85 -8.24 -22.65
N PRO A 726 -19.16 -8.13 -21.52
CA PRO A 726 -19.10 -9.20 -20.53
C PRO A 726 -20.42 -9.57 -19.89
N LEU A 727 -21.40 -8.72 -20.03
CA LEU A 727 -22.73 -8.94 -19.47
C LEU A 727 -23.61 -9.76 -20.43
N LYS A 728 -23.02 -10.24 -21.52
CA LYS A 728 -23.69 -11.12 -22.45
C LYS A 728 -23.95 -12.50 -21.84
N GLY A 729 -25.05 -12.61 -21.19
CA GLY A 729 -25.84 -13.84 -21.15
C GLY A 729 -25.32 -15.06 -20.43
N THR A 730 -24.08 -15.17 -20.11
CA THR A 730 -23.54 -16.42 -19.53
C THR A 730 -23.39 -16.37 -18.01
N ILE A 731 -23.67 -15.26 -17.38
CA ILE A 731 -23.52 -15.12 -15.95
C ILE A 731 -24.88 -15.10 -15.28
N GLN A 732 -25.31 -16.30 -14.87
CA GLN A 732 -26.30 -16.53 -13.84
C GLN A 732 -27.54 -15.61 -13.92
N GLY A 733 -28.23 -15.65 -15.03
CA GLY A 733 -29.50 -14.94 -15.17
C GLY A 733 -29.43 -13.45 -15.35
N LEU A 734 -28.25 -12.92 -15.65
CA LEU A 734 -28.02 -11.50 -15.89
C LEU A 734 -28.28 -11.07 -17.34
N THR A 735 -28.97 -11.91 -18.11
CA THR A 735 -29.41 -11.64 -19.49
C THR A 735 -30.29 -10.39 -19.65
N ALA A 736 -30.82 -9.86 -18.57
CA ALA A 736 -31.73 -8.73 -18.58
C ALA A 736 -31.07 -7.42 -18.10
N LEU A 737 -29.76 -7.32 -18.14
CA LEU A 737 -29.13 -6.07 -17.82
C LEU A 737 -29.42 -5.03 -18.88
N ASN A 738 -30.34 -4.21 -18.51
CA ASN A 738 -30.55 -3.00 -19.25
C ASN A 738 -29.39 -2.06 -18.90
N ALA A 739 -28.67 -1.61 -19.94
CA ALA A 739 -27.63 -0.60 -19.82
C ALA A 739 -28.15 0.75 -19.25
N ALA A 740 -29.41 0.82 -18.92
CA ALA A 740 -30.08 2.03 -18.47
C ALA A 740 -29.63 2.55 -17.09
N THR A 741 -28.93 1.75 -16.28
CA THR A 741 -28.40 2.25 -15.01
C THR A 741 -26.98 1.75 -14.79
N THR A 742 -26.05 2.65 -14.89
CA THR A 742 -24.61 2.45 -14.64
C THR A 742 -24.34 1.72 -13.33
N ARG A 743 -25.06 2.08 -12.26
CA ARG A 743 -24.93 1.44 -10.96
C ARG A 743 -25.37 -0.01 -10.96
N THR A 744 -26.39 -0.36 -11.76
CA THR A 744 -26.81 -1.76 -11.91
C THR A 744 -25.74 -2.58 -12.62
N LEU A 745 -25.12 -2.02 -13.66
CA LEU A 745 -23.98 -2.65 -14.33
C LEU A 745 -22.83 -2.89 -13.35
N THR A 746 -22.49 -1.92 -12.54
CA THR A 746 -21.41 -2.02 -11.56
C THR A 746 -21.69 -3.11 -10.51
N ALA A 747 -22.92 -3.16 -9.99
CA ALA A 747 -23.31 -4.21 -9.05
C ALA A 747 -23.12 -5.60 -9.67
N LEU A 748 -23.42 -5.72 -10.94
CA LEU A 748 -23.31 -6.98 -11.65
C LEU A 748 -21.87 -7.32 -12.00
N GLN A 749 -21.05 -6.33 -12.35
CA GLN A 749 -19.61 -6.55 -12.49
C GLN A 749 -18.96 -6.94 -11.15
N GLY A 750 -19.39 -6.35 -10.06
CA GLY A 750 -18.96 -6.75 -8.72
C GLY A 750 -19.30 -8.21 -8.39
N ARG A 751 -20.32 -8.80 -9.02
CA ARG A 751 -20.65 -10.21 -8.87
C ARG A 751 -19.78 -11.13 -9.73
N LYS A 752 -19.20 -10.59 -10.78
CA LYS A 752 -18.39 -11.33 -11.75
C LYS A 752 -16.95 -11.51 -11.34
N ASN A 753 -16.58 -11.32 -10.12
CA ASN A 753 -15.20 -11.58 -9.75
C ASN A 753 -14.68 -12.82 -10.43
N PRO A 754 -13.59 -12.69 -11.19
CA PRO A 754 -12.99 -13.83 -11.87
C PRO A 754 -12.69 -14.96 -10.89
N VAL A 755 -12.86 -16.17 -11.32
CA VAL A 755 -12.54 -17.35 -10.53
C VAL A 755 -11.05 -17.57 -10.64
N VAL A 756 -10.31 -17.27 -9.59
CA VAL A 756 -8.90 -17.63 -9.49
C VAL A 756 -8.78 -18.80 -8.53
N LEU A 757 -8.15 -19.88 -8.98
CA LEU A 757 -8.02 -21.08 -8.15
C LEU A 757 -7.13 -20.80 -6.94
N PHE A 758 -6.00 -20.16 -7.14
CA PHE A 758 -5.09 -19.74 -6.08
C PHE A 758 -4.81 -18.25 -6.20
N ARG A 759 -5.49 -17.46 -5.41
CA ARG A 759 -5.12 -16.05 -5.24
C ARG A 759 -3.84 -15.95 -4.44
N ARG A 760 -3.07 -14.92 -4.69
CA ARG A 760 -1.81 -14.69 -4.00
C ARG A 760 -2.03 -13.80 -2.78
N ALA A 761 -1.45 -14.19 -1.67
CA ALA A 761 -1.54 -13.41 -0.43
C ALA A 761 -0.28 -13.56 0.41
N VAL A 762 -0.16 -12.76 1.44
CA VAL A 762 0.93 -12.82 2.43
C VAL A 762 0.32 -13.16 3.78
N ARG A 763 0.96 -14.02 4.56
CA ARG A 763 0.60 -14.25 5.95
C ARG A 763 1.79 -13.90 6.86
N LEU A 764 1.49 -13.22 7.95
CA LEU A 764 2.45 -12.92 9.01
C LEU A 764 2.13 -13.81 10.21
N GLU A 765 3.10 -14.56 10.67
CA GLU A 765 2.98 -15.44 11.82
C GLU A 765 4.07 -15.16 12.87
N ASP A 766 3.91 -15.71 14.07
CA ASP A 766 4.83 -15.58 15.21
C ASP A 766 5.20 -14.13 15.57
N GLY A 767 4.25 -13.20 15.35
CA GLY A 767 4.42 -11.78 15.63
C GLY A 767 4.11 -11.36 17.07
N THR A 768 4.04 -12.28 18.03
CA THR A 768 3.67 -11.96 19.42
C THR A 768 4.61 -10.91 20.05
N LEU A 769 4.22 -10.37 21.20
CA LEU A 769 4.97 -9.30 21.89
C LEU A 769 6.45 -9.66 22.06
N GLY A 770 7.32 -8.82 21.51
CA GLY A 770 8.79 -8.97 21.55
C GLY A 770 9.39 -9.69 20.34
N ASN A 771 8.58 -10.19 19.41
CA ASN A 771 9.03 -10.92 18.23
C ASN A 771 9.21 -10.05 16.98
N LEU A 772 8.72 -8.83 16.97
CA LEU A 772 8.87 -7.95 15.81
C LEU A 772 10.29 -7.35 15.74
N PRO A 773 10.90 -7.24 14.52
CA PRO A 773 12.10 -6.45 14.35
C PRO A 773 11.86 -4.94 14.63
N PRO A 774 12.85 -4.17 15.03
CA PRO A 774 14.16 -4.61 15.54
C PRO A 774 14.05 -5.23 16.92
N LEU A 775 15.12 -5.91 17.37
CA LEU A 775 15.18 -6.46 18.73
C LEU A 775 14.90 -5.38 19.76
N ALA A 776 13.92 -5.62 20.62
CA ALA A 776 13.59 -4.70 21.69
C ALA A 776 14.72 -4.63 22.73
N ALA A 777 15.03 -3.45 23.22
CA ALA A 777 15.95 -3.28 24.33
C ALA A 777 15.40 -3.92 25.60
N ALA A 778 16.29 -4.37 26.50
CA ALA A 778 15.90 -4.97 27.78
C ALA A 778 15.01 -4.04 28.63
N THR A 779 15.13 -2.74 28.43
CA THR A 779 14.24 -1.69 28.98
C THR A 779 13.47 -1.07 27.84
N CYS A 780 12.17 -1.33 27.79
CA CYS A 780 11.30 -0.86 26.71
C CYS A 780 11.20 0.66 26.67
N THR A 781 11.83 1.26 25.67
CA THR A 781 11.62 2.66 25.33
C THR A 781 11.11 2.68 23.90
N VAL A 782 9.82 2.84 23.72
CA VAL A 782 9.16 2.79 22.41
C VAL A 782 9.70 3.87 21.48
N GLY A 783 10.06 3.48 20.27
CA GLY A 783 10.69 4.33 19.28
C GLY A 783 12.22 4.41 19.35
N ALA A 784 12.84 4.07 20.48
CA ALA A 784 14.30 4.11 20.60
C ALA A 784 14.99 3.03 19.75
N SER A 785 14.34 1.90 19.55
CA SER A 785 14.86 0.79 18.73
C SER A 785 14.34 0.82 17.29
N GLY A 786 13.58 1.87 16.91
CA GLY A 786 12.91 1.93 15.62
C GLY A 786 11.64 1.06 15.56
N GLY A 787 11.08 0.90 14.38
CA GLY A 787 9.83 0.21 14.16
C GLY A 787 9.89 -0.86 13.06
N PHE A 788 8.74 -1.45 12.75
CA PHE A 788 8.60 -2.49 11.75
C PHE A 788 7.37 -2.28 10.87
N THR A 789 7.57 -2.26 9.57
CA THR A 789 6.48 -2.14 8.59
C THR A 789 6.55 -3.31 7.61
N VAL A 790 5.40 -3.94 7.38
CA VAL A 790 5.23 -4.89 6.28
C VAL A 790 4.28 -4.25 5.26
N ALA A 791 4.72 -4.20 4.01
CA ALA A 791 3.92 -3.70 2.91
C ALA A 791 3.84 -4.75 1.80
N ALA A 792 2.67 -4.95 1.20
CA ALA A 792 2.50 -5.86 0.08
C ALA A 792 1.48 -5.33 -0.93
N GLU A 793 1.70 -5.61 -2.21
CA GLU A 793 0.63 -5.37 -3.21
C GLU A 793 -0.48 -6.43 -3.14
N ASN A 794 -0.25 -7.50 -2.41
CA ASN A 794 -1.19 -8.60 -2.17
C ASN A 794 -1.99 -8.39 -0.88
N PRO A 795 -3.12 -9.09 -0.67
CA PRO A 795 -3.78 -9.19 0.62
C PRO A 795 -2.84 -9.73 1.70
N ILE A 796 -2.95 -9.22 2.92
CA ILE A 796 -2.16 -9.67 4.07
C ILE A 796 -3.07 -10.26 5.13
N TYR A 797 -2.67 -11.41 5.65
CA TYR A 797 -3.28 -12.08 6.81
C TYR A 797 -2.32 -11.97 7.99
N ILE A 798 -2.83 -11.59 9.16
CA ILE A 798 -2.05 -11.56 10.41
C ILE A 798 -2.57 -12.65 11.31
N GLU A 799 -1.75 -13.65 11.59
CA GLU A 799 -2.14 -14.79 12.40
C GLU A 799 -1.64 -14.65 13.84
N GLY A 800 -2.58 -14.84 14.76
CA GLY A 800 -2.31 -14.80 16.20
C GLY A 800 -1.99 -13.42 16.75
N ASP A 801 -1.52 -13.41 17.99
CA ASP A 801 -1.09 -12.19 18.67
C ASP A 801 0.00 -11.45 17.88
N TYR A 802 -0.17 -10.16 17.69
CA TYR A 802 0.79 -9.37 16.92
C TYR A 802 1.20 -8.10 17.67
N ASN A 803 2.49 -7.97 17.98
CA ASN A 803 3.07 -6.85 18.73
C ASN A 803 2.36 -6.59 20.10
N ALA A 804 1.68 -7.58 20.57
CA ALA A 804 0.93 -7.66 21.81
C ALA A 804 0.80 -9.13 22.19
N SER A 805 0.20 -9.47 23.30
CA SER A 805 -0.03 -10.87 23.65
C SER A 805 -1.21 -11.05 24.61
N VAL A 806 -1.82 -12.24 24.58
CA VAL A 806 -2.88 -12.60 25.55
C VAL A 806 -2.38 -12.45 27.00
N ALA A 807 -1.12 -12.77 27.27
CA ALA A 807 -0.55 -12.73 28.62
C ALA A 807 -0.38 -11.31 29.17
N ASN A 808 -0.07 -10.34 28.31
CA ASN A 808 0.27 -8.97 28.71
C ASN A 808 -0.71 -7.91 28.18
N GLY A 809 -1.64 -8.30 27.32
CA GLY A 809 -2.46 -7.35 26.59
C GLY A 809 -1.60 -6.42 25.72
N PHE A 810 -1.81 -5.13 25.88
CA PHE A 810 -1.02 -4.08 25.21
C PHE A 810 0.16 -3.56 26.03
N ASN A 811 0.46 -4.16 27.15
CA ASN A 811 1.54 -3.72 28.02
C ASN A 811 2.84 -4.44 27.67
N ASP A 812 3.94 -3.70 27.73
CA ASP A 812 5.27 -4.28 27.64
C ASP A 812 5.58 -5.14 28.84
N ALA A 813 6.44 -6.13 28.63
CA ALA A 813 6.96 -7.00 29.69
C ALA A 813 8.51 -6.98 29.68
N VAL A 814 9.14 -7.47 30.75
CA VAL A 814 10.59 -7.50 30.84
C VAL A 814 11.19 -8.27 29.66
N GLY A 815 12.00 -7.61 28.86
CA GLY A 815 12.64 -8.19 27.67
C GLY A 815 11.70 -8.43 26.49
N LYS A 816 10.44 -7.99 26.58
CA LYS A 816 9.44 -8.10 25.51
C LYS A 816 8.76 -6.75 25.33
N CYS A 817 9.18 -6.01 24.35
CA CYS A 817 8.65 -4.68 24.04
C CYS A 817 7.87 -4.69 22.73
N HIS A 818 6.79 -3.90 22.68
CA HIS A 818 6.21 -3.57 21.39
C HIS A 818 7.10 -2.56 20.65
N VAL A 819 6.99 -2.52 19.34
CA VAL A 819 7.65 -1.56 18.45
C VAL A 819 6.61 -0.80 17.64
N PRO A 820 6.88 0.42 17.19
CA PRO A 820 6.01 1.07 16.21
C PRO A 820 5.81 0.17 14.99
N SER A 821 4.58 -0.23 14.70
CA SER A 821 4.32 -1.21 13.65
C SER A 821 3.23 -0.75 12.69
N ALA A 822 3.39 -1.10 11.40
CA ALA A 822 2.36 -0.94 10.38
C ALA A 822 2.28 -2.17 9.46
N VAL A 823 1.07 -2.51 9.05
CA VAL A 823 0.79 -3.52 8.03
C VAL A 823 -0.05 -2.87 6.94
N ILE A 824 0.47 -2.91 5.70
CA ILE A 824 -0.04 -2.15 4.57
C ILE A 824 -0.21 -3.09 3.38
N GLY A 825 -1.44 -3.36 2.95
CA GLY A 825 -1.70 -4.34 1.90
C GLY A 825 -2.94 -4.03 1.08
N ASP A 826 -3.15 -4.81 0.02
CA ASP A 826 -4.39 -4.72 -0.77
C ASP A 826 -5.64 -4.87 0.11
N ALA A 827 -5.58 -5.74 1.08
CA ALA A 827 -6.53 -5.87 2.19
C ALA A 827 -5.79 -6.47 3.40
N VAL A 828 -6.31 -6.29 4.60
CA VAL A 828 -5.75 -6.88 5.83
C VAL A 828 -6.81 -7.68 6.56
N THR A 829 -6.52 -8.95 6.80
CA THR A 829 -7.39 -9.90 7.52
C THR A 829 -6.71 -10.37 8.79
N LEU A 830 -7.44 -10.36 9.90
CA LEU A 830 -6.95 -10.78 11.21
C LEU A 830 -7.43 -12.20 11.50
N LEU A 831 -6.49 -13.09 11.80
CA LEU A 831 -6.72 -14.49 12.16
C LEU A 831 -6.38 -14.69 13.63
N SER A 832 -7.24 -15.38 14.38
CA SER A 832 -7.06 -15.52 15.83
C SER A 832 -5.91 -16.47 16.20
N ASN A 833 -5.53 -16.47 17.49
CA ASN A 833 -4.59 -17.47 18.03
C ASN A 833 -5.08 -18.93 17.90
N ASN A 834 -6.35 -19.14 17.59
CA ASN A 834 -6.93 -20.45 17.38
C ASN A 834 -7.16 -20.79 15.91
N TYR A 835 -6.71 -19.91 15.00
CA TYR A 835 -6.83 -20.16 13.57
C TYR A 835 -6.12 -21.45 13.19
N ASN A 836 -6.69 -22.20 12.27
CA ASN A 836 -6.15 -23.48 11.85
C ASN A 836 -6.50 -23.74 10.40
N ASP A 837 -5.49 -23.80 9.55
CA ASP A 837 -5.62 -24.02 8.10
C ASP A 837 -6.45 -25.26 7.76
N THR A 838 -6.22 -26.36 8.46
CA THR A 838 -6.94 -27.61 8.23
C THR A 838 -8.42 -27.48 8.52
N SER A 839 -8.75 -26.82 9.63
CA SER A 839 -10.15 -26.57 10.01
C SER A 839 -10.83 -25.60 9.06
N ASP A 840 -10.12 -24.56 8.65
CA ASP A 840 -10.61 -23.56 7.70
C ASP A 840 -10.91 -24.19 6.34
N MET A 841 -9.95 -24.89 5.77
CA MET A 841 -10.09 -25.60 4.50
C MET A 841 -11.17 -26.69 4.52
N ALA A 842 -11.34 -27.37 5.63
CA ALA A 842 -12.37 -28.38 5.81
C ALA A 842 -13.76 -27.82 6.02
N ASN A 843 -13.89 -26.57 6.47
CA ASN A 843 -15.15 -25.92 6.84
C ASN A 843 -15.41 -24.59 6.13
N PRO A 844 -15.22 -24.49 4.82
CA PRO A 844 -15.34 -23.23 4.10
C PRO A 844 -16.75 -22.65 4.16
N THR A 845 -17.79 -23.49 4.39
CA THR A 845 -19.19 -23.09 4.48
C THR A 845 -19.73 -23.08 5.91
N THR A 846 -18.91 -23.42 6.91
CA THR A 846 -19.42 -23.67 8.28
C THR A 846 -18.59 -22.90 9.30
N LEU A 847 -19.18 -21.85 9.90
CA LEU A 847 -18.53 -21.08 10.95
C LEU A 847 -18.16 -21.91 12.20
N GLY A 848 -18.92 -22.98 12.49
CA GLY A 848 -18.66 -23.84 13.66
C GLY A 848 -17.29 -24.53 13.62
N GLY A 849 -16.75 -24.74 12.43
CA GLY A 849 -15.41 -25.30 12.26
C GLY A 849 -14.27 -24.28 12.26
N ARG A 850 -14.58 -22.99 12.27
CA ARG A 850 -13.63 -21.86 12.24
C ARG A 850 -13.79 -20.97 13.48
N THR A 851 -13.68 -21.56 14.66
CA THR A 851 -13.92 -20.83 15.92
C THR A 851 -12.68 -20.04 16.31
N ALA A 852 -12.84 -18.71 16.43
CA ALA A 852 -11.81 -17.81 16.88
C ALA A 852 -11.54 -17.92 18.40
N SER A 853 -10.43 -17.37 18.82
CA SER A 853 -10.11 -17.12 20.24
C SER A 853 -9.79 -15.64 20.47
N THR A 854 -9.89 -15.19 21.71
CA THR A 854 -9.49 -13.82 22.08
C THR A 854 -8.02 -13.58 21.70
N THR A 855 -7.77 -12.55 20.90
CA THR A 855 -6.45 -12.26 20.31
C THR A 855 -6.16 -10.77 20.36
N TRP A 856 -4.88 -10.40 20.37
CA TRP A 856 -4.40 -9.04 20.57
C TRP A 856 -3.52 -8.57 19.41
N TYR A 857 -3.85 -7.42 18.83
CA TYR A 857 -3.11 -6.84 17.69
C TYR A 857 -2.75 -5.38 17.99
N ARG A 858 -1.48 -5.00 17.88
CA ARG A 858 -1.00 -3.62 18.03
C ARG A 858 -0.20 -3.19 16.81
N THR A 859 -0.86 -2.57 15.85
CA THR A 859 -0.26 -2.13 14.59
C THR A 859 -1.16 -1.12 13.88
N ALA A 860 -0.58 -0.17 13.12
CA ALA A 860 -1.35 0.59 12.16
C ALA A 860 -1.71 -0.30 10.96
N ILE A 861 -2.92 -0.18 10.45
CA ILE A 861 -3.39 -0.94 9.29
C ILE A 861 -3.74 0.02 8.17
N VAL A 862 -3.15 -0.23 6.98
CA VAL A 862 -3.59 0.38 5.73
C VAL A 862 -4.11 -0.73 4.82
N GLY A 863 -5.41 -0.75 4.61
CA GLY A 863 -6.09 -1.73 3.76
C GLY A 863 -6.92 -1.05 2.68
N GLY A 864 -7.01 -1.70 1.53
CA GLY A 864 -8.00 -1.36 0.52
C GLY A 864 -9.40 -1.76 0.97
N LYS A 865 -10.37 -1.03 0.51
CA LYS A 865 -11.79 -1.30 0.75
C LYS A 865 -12.51 -1.67 -0.54
N ASN A 866 -13.72 -2.15 -0.41
CA ASN A 866 -14.57 -2.41 -1.57
C ASN A 866 -15.33 -1.16 -2.01
N LEU A 867 -16.06 -1.31 -3.10
CA LEU A 867 -16.87 -0.27 -3.69
C LEU A 867 -18.31 -0.39 -3.21
N SER A 868 -18.92 0.76 -2.94
CA SER A 868 -20.36 0.83 -2.73
C SER A 868 -21.10 0.81 -4.07
N PHE A 869 -22.20 0.10 -4.10
CA PHE A 869 -23.15 0.12 -5.23
C PHE A 869 -24.59 0.12 -4.67
N PRO A 870 -25.59 0.47 -5.45
CA PRO A 870 -26.97 0.52 -4.96
C PRO A 870 -27.40 -0.79 -4.32
N GLN A 871 -28.11 -0.69 -3.21
CA GLN A 871 -28.68 -1.86 -2.53
C GLN A 871 -29.46 -2.72 -3.54
N PRO A 872 -29.04 -3.98 -3.75
CA PRO A 872 -29.77 -4.88 -4.62
C PRO A 872 -31.08 -5.33 -3.95
N THR A 873 -32.02 -5.81 -4.75
CA THR A 873 -33.28 -6.38 -4.26
C THR A 873 -33.09 -7.72 -3.53
N TRP A 874 -31.94 -8.34 -3.69
CA TRP A 874 -31.48 -9.54 -2.99
C TRP A 874 -30.46 -9.14 -1.93
N GLY A 875 -30.33 -9.89 -0.87
CA GLY A 875 -29.34 -9.66 0.19
C GLY A 875 -29.85 -8.85 1.37
N ASN A 876 -28.97 -8.63 2.32
CA ASN A 876 -29.25 -7.87 3.54
C ASN A 876 -29.25 -6.35 3.26
N LEU A 877 -29.72 -5.57 4.23
CA LEU A 877 -29.81 -4.11 4.10
C LEU A 877 -28.45 -3.42 3.87
N ASP A 878 -27.37 -4.03 4.31
CA ASP A 878 -25.99 -3.60 4.12
C ASP A 878 -25.34 -4.13 2.84
N SER A 879 -26.04 -4.98 2.08
CA SER A 879 -25.53 -5.46 0.79
C SER A 879 -25.28 -4.31 -0.16
N GLY A 880 -24.10 -4.30 -0.77
CA GLY A 880 -23.69 -3.22 -1.66
C GLY A 880 -23.01 -2.04 -0.97
N THR A 881 -22.82 -2.05 0.33
CA THR A 881 -21.93 -1.09 1.01
C THR A 881 -20.46 -1.49 0.77
N ASP A 882 -19.55 -0.53 0.96
CA ASP A 882 -18.11 -0.78 0.94
C ASP A 882 -17.60 -1.49 2.21
N GLY A 883 -18.48 -1.78 3.17
CA GLY A 883 -18.12 -2.29 4.48
C GLY A 883 -17.59 -1.22 5.43
N GLY A 884 -17.26 -0.04 4.93
CA GLY A 884 -16.74 1.07 5.71
C GLY A 884 -15.53 0.68 6.56
N VAL A 885 -15.45 1.26 7.76
CA VAL A 885 -14.37 0.99 8.73
C VAL A 885 -14.27 -0.48 9.12
N HIS A 886 -15.36 -1.22 9.03
CA HIS A 886 -15.41 -2.66 9.34
C HIS A 886 -14.77 -3.53 8.27
N ASN A 887 -14.36 -2.93 7.14
CA ASN A 887 -13.65 -3.60 6.07
C ASN A 887 -12.15 -3.23 6.04
N PHE A 888 -11.69 -2.30 6.87
CA PHE A 888 -10.27 -1.95 6.97
C PHE A 888 -9.47 -3.03 7.69
N LEU A 889 -10.12 -3.75 8.59
CA LEU A 889 -9.65 -5.02 9.13
C LEU A 889 -10.73 -6.08 8.90
N ARG A 890 -10.36 -7.17 8.27
CA ARG A 890 -11.28 -8.23 7.85
C ARG A 890 -11.19 -9.43 8.78
N TYR A 891 -12.24 -10.24 8.77
CA TYR A 891 -12.29 -11.52 9.54
C TYR A 891 -12.91 -12.62 8.69
N ILE A 892 -12.51 -13.86 8.96
CA ILE A 892 -13.05 -15.06 8.33
C ILE A 892 -13.43 -16.15 9.33
N GLU A 893 -13.42 -15.86 10.63
CA GLU A 893 -13.66 -16.80 11.72
C GLU A 893 -14.94 -16.50 12.47
N ASN A 894 -15.39 -17.48 13.27
CA ASN A 894 -16.48 -17.30 14.24
C ASN A 894 -15.94 -16.68 15.53
N TRP A 895 -16.11 -15.37 15.67
CA TRP A 895 -15.72 -14.60 16.86
C TRP A 895 -16.82 -14.52 17.91
N GLY A 896 -17.93 -15.25 17.76
CA GLY A 896 -19.02 -15.23 18.72
C GLY A 896 -18.56 -15.53 20.14
N GLY A 897 -18.74 -14.57 21.07
CA GLY A 897 -18.28 -14.67 22.46
C GLY A 897 -16.79 -14.44 22.69
N GLN A 898 -16.03 -14.12 21.66
CA GLN A 898 -14.59 -13.81 21.75
C GLN A 898 -14.35 -12.31 21.56
N THR A 899 -13.25 -11.82 22.11
CA THR A 899 -12.86 -10.41 21.98
C THR A 899 -11.68 -10.27 21.03
N LEU A 900 -11.82 -9.42 20.04
CA LEU A 900 -10.70 -8.95 19.24
C LEU A 900 -10.21 -7.65 19.86
N ASN A 901 -8.98 -7.67 20.40
CA ASN A 901 -8.34 -6.50 20.98
C ASN A 901 -7.43 -5.89 19.93
N TYR A 902 -7.72 -4.66 19.53
CA TYR A 902 -6.95 -3.94 18.52
C TYR A 902 -6.53 -2.57 19.04
N ARG A 903 -5.26 -2.24 18.86
CA ARG A 903 -4.73 -0.91 19.12
C ARG A 903 -3.89 -0.45 17.94
N GLY A 904 -4.26 0.69 17.33
CA GLY A 904 -3.57 1.16 16.13
C GLY A 904 -4.23 2.36 15.49
N SER A 905 -4.07 2.49 14.19
CA SER A 905 -4.72 3.45 13.29
C SER A 905 -5.30 2.68 12.11
N LEU A 906 -6.48 3.04 11.65
CA LEU A 906 -7.18 2.38 10.55
C LEU A 906 -7.27 3.33 9.35
N VAL A 907 -6.63 2.94 8.25
CA VAL A 907 -6.47 3.81 7.08
C VAL A 907 -6.86 3.07 5.80
N SER A 908 -7.52 3.77 4.89
CA SER A 908 -7.76 3.31 3.52
C SER A 908 -7.47 4.42 2.53
N PHE A 909 -6.49 4.20 1.66
CA PHE A 909 -6.14 5.13 0.58
C PHE A 909 -6.70 4.73 -0.78
N TYR A 910 -7.06 3.47 -0.97
CA TYR A 910 -7.38 2.88 -2.26
C TYR A 910 -8.44 1.79 -2.12
N ILE A 911 -8.96 1.39 -3.26
CA ILE A 911 -9.81 0.22 -3.39
C ILE A 911 -8.95 -1.00 -3.60
N ALA A 912 -9.29 -2.09 -2.92
CA ALA A 912 -8.64 -3.38 -3.08
C ALA A 912 -8.75 -3.87 -4.52
N ARG A 913 -7.63 -4.33 -5.09
CA ARG A 913 -7.58 -4.89 -6.44
C ARG A 913 -7.67 -6.41 -6.46
N GLN A 914 -7.15 -7.05 -5.43
CA GLN A 914 -7.08 -8.51 -5.35
C GLN A 914 -8.13 -9.08 -4.41
N ALA A 915 -8.30 -8.49 -3.24
CA ALA A 915 -9.32 -8.89 -2.29
C ALA A 915 -10.63 -8.12 -2.55
N THR A 916 -11.26 -8.43 -3.66
CA THR A 916 -12.46 -7.75 -4.17
C THR A 916 -13.77 -8.32 -3.65
N GLY A 917 -13.69 -9.31 -2.74
CA GLY A 917 -14.83 -9.90 -2.05
C GLY A 917 -15.77 -8.86 -1.46
N ILE A 918 -17.07 -8.80 -1.88
CA ILE A 918 -18.06 -7.82 -1.39
C ILE A 918 -18.18 -7.92 0.11
N TYR A 919 -18.24 -6.78 0.78
CA TYR A 919 -18.58 -6.77 2.19
C TYR A 919 -19.94 -7.43 2.42
N LYS A 920 -19.90 -8.40 3.30
CA LYS A 920 -21.11 -9.08 3.77
C LYS A 920 -20.85 -9.56 5.19
N CYS A 921 -21.61 -9.02 6.12
CA CYS A 921 -21.59 -9.50 7.48
C CYS A 921 -22.28 -10.83 7.58
N CYS A 922 -21.71 -11.66 8.44
CA CYS A 922 -22.38 -12.77 9.08
C CYS A 922 -22.57 -14.00 8.20
N ASN A 923 -23.42 -14.93 8.58
CA ASN A 923 -23.65 -16.22 7.94
C ASN A 923 -22.40 -17.10 7.95
N VAL A 924 -21.88 -17.45 6.75
CA VAL A 924 -20.75 -18.36 6.63
C VAL A 924 -19.39 -17.65 6.61
N VAL A 925 -19.37 -16.33 6.36
CA VAL A 925 -18.09 -15.60 6.21
C VAL A 925 -17.44 -15.41 7.57
N TYR A 926 -18.13 -14.77 8.50
CA TYR A 926 -17.62 -14.58 9.86
C TYR A 926 -18.77 -14.28 10.85
N SER A 927 -18.47 -14.40 12.15
CA SER A 927 -19.29 -13.82 13.20
C SER A 927 -18.52 -12.69 13.87
N PRO A 928 -19.15 -11.52 14.13
CA PRO A 928 -18.43 -10.37 14.65
C PRO A 928 -17.84 -10.61 16.05
N PRO A 929 -16.62 -10.09 16.33
CA PRO A 929 -16.05 -10.11 17.69
C PRO A 929 -16.71 -9.09 18.62
N SER A 930 -16.59 -9.30 19.93
CA SER A 930 -16.60 -8.19 20.88
C SER A 930 -15.38 -7.30 20.60
N ARG A 931 -15.56 -5.97 20.53
CA ARG A 931 -14.53 -5.04 20.06
C ARG A 931 -13.78 -4.40 21.23
N GLY A 932 -12.53 -4.79 21.44
CA GLY A 932 -11.58 -4.08 22.30
C GLY A 932 -10.72 -3.11 21.50
N TYR A 933 -11.36 -2.22 20.74
CA TYR A 933 -10.66 -1.37 19.77
C TYR A 933 -10.29 -0.02 20.37
N ASN A 934 -9.02 0.39 20.14
CA ASN A 934 -8.54 1.68 20.60
C ASN A 934 -7.53 2.27 19.60
N PHE A 935 -7.57 3.59 19.45
CA PHE A 935 -6.51 4.32 18.79
C PHE A 935 -5.20 4.21 19.59
N ASP A 936 -4.08 3.99 18.92
CA ASP A 936 -2.78 4.00 19.59
C ASP A 936 -2.26 5.43 19.75
N ILE A 937 -2.36 5.96 20.96
CA ILE A 937 -1.91 7.32 21.29
C ILE A 937 -0.40 7.54 21.07
N ASP A 938 0.40 6.47 21.03
CA ASP A 938 1.82 6.58 20.71
C ASP A 938 2.07 7.18 19.32
N PHE A 939 1.16 6.97 18.37
CA PHE A 939 1.24 7.54 17.02
C PHE A 939 1.07 9.06 16.97
N GLN A 940 0.67 9.71 18.06
CA GLN A 940 0.69 11.17 18.16
C GLN A 940 2.12 11.72 18.29
N SER A 941 3.11 10.89 18.58
CA SER A 941 4.52 11.25 18.59
C SER A 941 5.24 10.77 17.34
N ILE A 942 5.93 11.67 16.63
CA ILE A 942 6.66 11.34 15.41
C ILE A 942 7.74 10.28 15.66
N ALA A 943 8.37 10.31 16.84
CA ALA A 943 9.39 9.34 17.23
C ALA A 943 8.85 7.91 17.44
N LYS A 944 7.54 7.75 17.54
CA LYS A 944 6.87 6.47 17.79
C LYS A 944 6.05 5.99 16.58
N LEU A 945 6.35 6.52 15.39
CA LEU A 945 5.68 6.12 14.16
C LEU A 945 6.42 4.96 13.50
N PRO A 946 5.69 4.06 12.83
CA PRO A 946 6.29 3.02 12.01
C PRO A 946 7.16 3.59 10.90
N PRO A 947 8.25 2.91 10.49
CA PRO A 947 9.05 3.34 9.35
C PRO A 947 8.21 3.38 8.06
N GLY A 948 8.51 4.35 7.20
CA GLY A 948 7.77 4.54 5.95
C GLY A 948 6.35 5.09 6.10
N THR A 949 5.97 5.58 7.29
CA THR A 949 4.63 6.17 7.51
C THR A 949 4.30 7.22 6.45
N PRO A 950 3.22 7.04 5.66
CA PRO A 950 2.80 8.02 4.68
C PRO A 950 2.45 9.37 5.32
N ARG A 951 2.62 10.47 4.58
CA ARG A 951 2.40 11.82 5.11
C ARG A 951 1.48 12.62 4.21
N PHE A 952 0.58 13.38 4.82
CA PHE A 952 -0.13 14.44 4.15
C PHE A 952 0.75 15.69 4.10
N THR A 953 0.75 16.38 2.97
CA THR A 953 1.46 17.65 2.81
C THR A 953 0.49 18.79 2.61
N ASP A 954 0.75 19.91 3.27
CA ASP A 954 -0.02 21.16 3.11
C ASP A 954 0.91 22.36 3.34
N VAL A 955 0.56 23.50 2.76
CA VAL A 955 1.23 24.77 3.00
C VAL A 955 0.26 25.71 3.72
N ASN A 956 0.56 26.00 4.98
CA ASN A 956 -0.29 26.79 5.86
C ASN A 956 0.26 28.19 6.06
N ALA A 957 -0.58 29.21 5.89
CA ALA A 957 -0.24 30.59 6.25
C ALA A 957 -0.43 30.82 7.75
N LEU A 958 0.58 31.41 8.40
CA LEU A 958 0.55 31.73 9.83
C LEU A 958 0.29 33.21 10.10
N SER A 959 0.81 34.10 9.25
CA SER A 959 0.67 35.54 9.42
C SER A 959 0.55 36.24 8.06
N PHE A 960 0.00 37.43 8.12
CA PHE A 960 -0.11 38.36 6.99
C PHE A 960 0.02 39.75 7.56
N GLN A 961 1.05 40.49 7.13
CA GLN A 961 1.29 41.82 7.66
C GLN A 961 1.92 42.76 6.62
N GLN A 962 1.57 44.03 6.69
CA GLN A 962 2.28 45.07 5.97
C GLN A 962 3.54 45.44 6.76
N ALA A 963 4.70 45.41 6.13
CA ALA A 963 5.91 45.88 6.72
C ALA A 963 6.03 47.40 6.53
N ILE A 964 6.41 48.11 7.60
CA ILE A 964 6.71 49.53 7.53
C ILE A 964 8.07 49.67 6.85
N LEU A 965 8.10 50.32 5.67
CA LEU A 965 9.35 50.69 5.04
C LEU A 965 10.00 51.82 5.87
N PRO A 966 11.33 51.74 6.16
CA PRO A 966 12.01 52.90 6.78
C PRO A 966 11.78 54.10 5.88
N SER A 967 11.38 55.23 6.49
CA SER A 967 11.35 56.52 5.77
C SER A 967 12.73 56.81 5.18
N GLN A 968 12.81 56.90 3.85
CA GLN A 968 14.01 57.31 3.14
C GLN A 968 14.37 58.75 3.50
#